data_0c4e9be269301bf5ce3c1f23e3251d8f
#
_entry.id   0c4e9be269301bf5ce3c1f23e3251d8f
#
_cell.length_a   1.000
_cell.length_b   1.000
_cell.length_c   1.000
_cell.angle_alpha   90.00
_cell.angle_beta   90.00
_cell.angle_gamma   90.00
#
_symmetry.space_group_name_H-M   'P 1'
#
loop_
_entity.id
_entity.type
_entity.pdbx_description
1 polymer ?
#
loop_
_entity_poly.entity_id
_entity_poly.type
_entity_poly.pdbx_seq_one_letter_code
_entity_poly.pdbx_strand_id
1 'polypeptide(L)'
;MSLKELGDVSYFRLNNEINRPVNGQIPLHKDQEAVKAFFKENVLPNTKQFDSILDKIAYLLEENYLEKEFLDQYSPEFIIKIDQFLKDQNFRFKSFMAAYKFYNQYALKTNDGAYYLESMEDRVLFNALYFAEGDEELALNLANEMIHLRYQPATPSFLNAGRARRGELVSCFLIQVTDDMNSIGRSINSALQLSRIGGGVGISLSNLREAGAPIKGYEGAASGVVPVMKLFEDSFSYSNQLGQRQGAGVVYLDVFHPDIISFLSTKKENADEKVRVKTLSLGITVPDKFYELARKNEDMYLFSPYSVELEYGVPYSYLDITEKYDELVANPRIRKTKIKARDLETEISKLQQESGYPYVINIDTANRSNPVDGKIIMSNLCSEILQVQTPSVINDSQEYLTMGTDVSCNLGSTNIVNLMKSPDFGRSVRTMTRALTYVTDHSHISAVPSIEAGNERAHSIGLGAMGLHSYLAQNLIDYGSKTAVEFTNIYFMLLNYWTLVESNNIARERKATFHNFEKSKYADGSYFDKYVTGDYQPQSDRVKELFEGIFIPSGQDWADLREKVKVDGLYHQNRLAVAPNGSISYINDVSASIHPITQRIEERQEKKIGKIYYPAAGLATETIPFYKSAYDMDMRKVIDVYAAATEHVDQGLSLTLFLRSELPKELYEWKKENKQTTRDLSILRNYAFNKDIKSIYYIRTFTDDGEEVGANQCESCVI
;
A
#
# COMPACT_ATOMS: atom_id res chain seq x y z
N MET A 1 14.12 -19.27 -27.05
CA MET A 1 15.04 -18.21 -27.51
C MET A 1 16.25 -18.18 -26.61
N SER A 2 17.47 -18.25 -27.15
CA SER A 2 18.69 -18.13 -26.35
C SER A 2 18.91 -16.66 -25.96
N LEU A 3 19.68 -16.38 -24.88
CA LEU A 3 20.02 -15.01 -24.47
C LEU A 3 20.71 -14.16 -25.56
N LYS A 4 21.35 -14.85 -26.57
CA LYS A 4 21.94 -14.19 -27.73
C LYS A 4 20.87 -13.77 -28.77
N GLU A 5 19.78 -14.52 -28.90
CA GLU A 5 18.67 -14.23 -29.84
C GLU A 5 17.78 -13.09 -29.30
N LEU A 6 17.72 -12.90 -27.97
CA LEU A 6 16.96 -11.81 -27.33
C LEU A 6 17.62 -10.43 -27.49
N GLY A 7 18.97 -10.36 -27.60
CA GLY A 7 19.71 -9.13 -27.81
C GLY A 7 19.56 -8.51 -29.22
N ASP A 8 19.06 -9.28 -30.19
CA ASP A 8 18.83 -8.84 -31.57
C ASP A 8 17.39 -8.33 -31.84
N VAL A 9 16.52 -8.35 -30.85
CA VAL A 9 15.12 -7.88 -31.00
C VAL A 9 15.08 -6.35 -31.02
N SER A 10 14.47 -5.80 -32.06
CA SER A 10 14.59 -4.37 -32.38
C SER A 10 14.06 -3.46 -31.28
N TYR A 11 12.95 -3.82 -30.61
CA TYR A 11 12.35 -2.98 -29.57
C TYR A 11 13.20 -2.91 -28.28
N PHE A 12 13.93 -3.96 -27.90
CA PHE A 12 14.89 -3.87 -26.78
C PHE A 12 16.11 -3.02 -27.13
N ARG A 13 16.64 -3.19 -28.35
CA ARG A 13 17.76 -2.37 -28.82
C ARG A 13 17.39 -0.91 -28.84
N LEU A 14 16.20 -0.55 -29.36
CA LEU A 14 15.70 0.81 -29.38
C LEU A 14 15.53 1.40 -27.96
N ASN A 15 14.95 0.63 -27.03
CA ASN A 15 14.84 1.07 -25.64
C ASN A 15 16.21 1.25 -24.99
N ASN A 16 17.18 0.38 -25.23
CA ASN A 16 18.54 0.50 -24.69
C ASN A 16 19.30 1.72 -25.24
N GLU A 17 18.94 2.23 -26.42
CA GLU A 17 19.54 3.46 -26.98
C GLU A 17 19.24 4.71 -26.13
N ILE A 18 18.16 4.71 -25.33
CA ILE A 18 17.81 5.82 -24.43
C ILE A 18 18.96 6.14 -23.48
N ASN A 19 19.69 5.15 -23.00
CA ASN A 19 20.81 5.32 -22.09
C ASN A 19 22.11 5.79 -22.77
N ARG A 20 22.05 6.16 -24.05
CA ARG A 20 23.20 6.65 -24.84
C ARG A 20 22.94 8.08 -25.32
N PRO A 21 23.33 9.11 -24.55
CA PRO A 21 23.13 10.49 -24.96
C PRO A 21 23.77 10.77 -26.32
N VAL A 22 23.04 11.44 -27.21
CA VAL A 22 23.54 11.91 -28.52
C VAL A 22 23.68 13.42 -28.41
N ASN A 23 24.90 13.94 -28.61
CA ASN A 23 25.23 15.36 -28.45
C ASN A 23 24.77 15.95 -27.08
N GLY A 24 24.87 15.14 -26.01
CA GLY A 24 24.46 15.54 -24.66
C GLY A 24 22.96 15.50 -24.39
N GLN A 25 22.16 15.07 -25.35
CA GLN A 25 20.70 14.93 -25.21
C GLN A 25 20.29 13.46 -25.13
N ILE A 26 19.36 13.16 -24.23
CA ILE A 26 18.76 11.83 -24.09
C ILE A 26 17.80 11.61 -25.27
N PRO A 27 17.98 10.53 -26.07
CA PRO A 27 17.13 10.28 -27.24
C PRO A 27 15.77 9.66 -26.85
N LEU A 28 14.91 10.39 -26.12
CA LEU A 28 13.63 9.93 -25.59
C LEU A 28 12.67 9.40 -26.66
N HIS A 29 12.77 9.87 -27.91
CA HIS A 29 11.97 9.38 -29.04
C HIS A 29 12.18 7.87 -29.31
N LYS A 30 13.33 7.33 -28.89
CA LYS A 30 13.64 5.88 -29.04
C LYS A 30 12.71 5.01 -28.22
N ASP A 31 12.17 5.50 -27.12
CA ASP A 31 11.16 4.78 -26.35
C ASP A 31 9.85 4.61 -27.14
N GLN A 32 9.41 5.66 -27.83
CA GLN A 32 8.23 5.58 -28.72
C GLN A 32 8.47 4.69 -29.94
N GLU A 33 9.68 4.69 -30.51
CA GLU A 33 10.07 3.75 -31.55
C GLU A 33 10.04 2.31 -31.03
N ALA A 34 10.51 2.08 -29.81
CA ALA A 34 10.46 0.76 -29.16
C ALA A 34 9.01 0.27 -28.96
N VAL A 35 8.07 1.15 -28.55
CA VAL A 35 6.63 0.81 -28.44
C VAL A 35 6.12 0.33 -29.81
N LYS A 36 6.36 1.09 -30.88
CA LYS A 36 5.89 0.76 -32.23
C LYS A 36 6.48 -0.58 -32.72
N ALA A 37 7.78 -0.80 -32.48
CA ALA A 37 8.45 -2.03 -32.84
C ALA A 37 7.89 -3.22 -32.04
N PHE A 38 7.65 -3.06 -30.74
CA PHE A 38 7.06 -4.09 -29.87
C PHE A 38 5.67 -4.53 -30.38
N PHE A 39 4.81 -3.56 -30.73
CA PHE A 39 3.51 -3.89 -31.31
C PHE A 39 3.64 -4.62 -32.63
N LYS A 40 4.49 -4.13 -33.54
CA LYS A 40 4.67 -4.72 -34.88
C LYS A 40 5.25 -6.14 -34.85
N GLU A 41 6.26 -6.36 -33.99
CA GLU A 41 7.05 -7.59 -33.98
C GLU A 41 6.54 -8.65 -32.99
N ASN A 42 5.87 -8.23 -31.91
CA ASN A 42 5.43 -9.11 -30.84
C ASN A 42 3.90 -9.13 -30.65
N VAL A 43 3.28 -7.98 -30.42
CA VAL A 43 1.87 -7.95 -29.99
C VAL A 43 0.95 -8.35 -31.15
N LEU A 44 0.98 -7.63 -32.27
CA LEU A 44 0.04 -7.85 -33.39
C LEU A 44 0.13 -9.27 -33.99
N PRO A 45 1.33 -9.83 -34.24
CA PRO A 45 1.44 -11.20 -34.80
C PRO A 45 0.95 -12.28 -33.83
N ASN A 46 1.00 -12.03 -32.54
CA ASN A 46 0.64 -12.99 -31.49
C ASN A 46 -0.69 -12.67 -30.81
N THR A 47 -1.54 -11.83 -31.40
CA THR A 47 -2.89 -11.55 -30.87
C THR A 47 -3.93 -12.33 -31.66
N LYS A 48 -4.74 -13.13 -30.96
CA LYS A 48 -5.87 -13.84 -31.57
C LYS A 48 -6.93 -12.85 -32.02
N GLN A 49 -7.31 -12.93 -33.29
CA GLN A 49 -8.32 -12.03 -33.88
C GLN A 49 -9.73 -12.62 -33.78
N PHE A 50 -10.72 -11.76 -33.62
CA PHE A 50 -12.14 -12.11 -33.57
C PHE A 50 -12.93 -11.12 -34.42
N ASP A 51 -14.04 -11.57 -35.03
CA ASP A 51 -14.85 -10.74 -35.90
C ASP A 51 -15.64 -9.67 -35.11
N SER A 52 -16.06 -10.01 -33.90
CA SER A 52 -16.76 -9.09 -32.99
C SER A 52 -16.39 -9.34 -31.52
N ILE A 53 -16.77 -8.39 -30.64
CA ILE A 53 -16.61 -8.58 -29.21
C ILE A 53 -17.47 -9.75 -28.68
N LEU A 54 -18.62 -10.01 -29.27
CA LEU A 54 -19.47 -11.12 -28.87
C LEU A 54 -18.85 -12.47 -29.25
N ASP A 55 -18.20 -12.58 -30.42
CA ASP A 55 -17.47 -13.78 -30.82
C ASP A 55 -16.26 -14.02 -29.90
N LYS A 56 -15.56 -12.94 -29.54
CA LYS A 56 -14.49 -13.02 -28.53
C LYS A 56 -15.02 -13.55 -27.18
N ILE A 57 -16.09 -13.00 -26.67
CA ILE A 57 -16.71 -13.42 -25.40
C ILE A 57 -17.16 -14.88 -25.49
N ALA A 58 -17.82 -15.28 -26.58
CA ALA A 58 -18.22 -16.69 -26.77
C ALA A 58 -17.03 -17.63 -26.69
N TYR A 59 -15.92 -17.33 -27.38
CA TYR A 59 -14.70 -18.10 -27.30
C TYR A 59 -14.10 -18.13 -25.87
N LEU A 60 -14.05 -16.98 -25.20
CA LEU A 60 -13.48 -16.88 -23.85
C LEU A 60 -14.31 -17.65 -22.80
N LEU A 61 -15.63 -17.74 -22.98
CA LEU A 61 -16.54 -18.57 -22.16
C LEU A 61 -16.37 -20.06 -22.47
N GLU A 62 -16.35 -20.44 -23.75
CA GLU A 62 -16.18 -21.84 -24.18
C GLU A 62 -14.85 -22.45 -23.65
N GLU A 63 -13.77 -21.69 -23.72
CA GLU A 63 -12.44 -22.08 -23.25
C GLU A 63 -12.23 -21.85 -21.74
N ASN A 64 -13.28 -21.43 -21.00
CA ASN A 64 -13.25 -21.18 -19.57
C ASN A 64 -12.17 -20.15 -19.13
N TYR A 65 -12.09 -19.03 -19.85
CA TYR A 65 -11.25 -17.89 -19.49
C TYR A 65 -12.01 -16.82 -18.72
N LEU A 66 -13.32 -16.64 -18.97
CA LEU A 66 -14.19 -15.67 -18.29
C LEU A 66 -15.29 -16.36 -17.48
N GLU A 67 -15.69 -15.72 -16.39
CA GLU A 67 -16.92 -16.06 -15.65
C GLU A 67 -18.14 -15.61 -16.46
N LYS A 68 -19.20 -16.42 -16.46
CA LYS A 68 -20.41 -16.08 -17.23
C LYS A 68 -21.31 -15.14 -16.47
N GLU A 69 -21.37 -15.27 -15.16
CA GLU A 69 -22.35 -14.68 -14.26
C GLU A 69 -22.36 -13.14 -14.34
N PHE A 70 -21.22 -12.50 -14.46
CA PHE A 70 -21.18 -11.03 -14.57
C PHE A 70 -21.59 -10.53 -15.96
N LEU A 71 -21.34 -11.32 -17.02
CA LEU A 71 -21.74 -10.96 -18.38
C LEU A 71 -23.25 -11.11 -18.60
N ASP A 72 -23.87 -12.08 -17.96
CA ASP A 72 -25.33 -12.33 -18.04
C ASP A 72 -26.15 -11.16 -17.46
N GLN A 73 -25.54 -10.26 -16.73
CA GLN A 73 -26.19 -9.07 -16.17
C GLN A 73 -26.40 -7.93 -17.19
N TYR A 74 -25.80 -8.07 -18.39
CA TYR A 74 -25.84 -7.04 -19.43
C TYR A 74 -26.41 -7.56 -20.73
N SER A 75 -27.11 -6.68 -21.47
CA SER A 75 -27.55 -7.00 -22.82
C SER A 75 -26.37 -7.05 -23.80
N PRO A 76 -26.45 -7.90 -24.87
CA PRO A 76 -25.42 -7.89 -25.92
C PRO A 76 -25.24 -6.50 -26.55
N GLU A 77 -26.33 -5.74 -26.72
CA GLU A 77 -26.32 -4.40 -27.27
C GLU A 77 -25.51 -3.42 -26.39
N PHE A 78 -25.63 -3.55 -25.07
CA PHE A 78 -24.84 -2.74 -24.14
C PHE A 78 -23.37 -3.10 -24.18
N ILE A 79 -23.03 -4.40 -24.24
CA ILE A 79 -21.64 -4.87 -24.37
C ILE A 79 -21.01 -4.32 -25.65
N ILE A 80 -21.72 -4.35 -26.77
CA ILE A 80 -21.24 -3.75 -28.03
C ILE A 80 -21.04 -2.24 -27.89
N LYS A 81 -21.98 -1.55 -27.24
CA LYS A 81 -21.90 -0.11 -27.02
C LYS A 81 -20.67 0.31 -26.21
N ILE A 82 -20.39 -0.36 -25.11
CA ILE A 82 -19.22 -0.05 -24.26
C ILE A 82 -17.90 -0.45 -24.92
N ASP A 83 -17.85 -1.54 -25.66
CA ASP A 83 -16.71 -1.94 -26.50
C ASP A 83 -16.39 -0.88 -27.55
N GLN A 84 -17.43 -0.39 -28.28
CA GLN A 84 -17.26 0.67 -29.27
C GLN A 84 -16.78 1.98 -28.61
N PHE A 85 -17.35 2.34 -27.45
CA PHE A 85 -16.91 3.50 -26.70
C PHE A 85 -15.41 3.42 -26.37
N LEU A 86 -14.92 2.27 -25.89
CA LEU A 86 -13.52 2.06 -25.54
C LEU A 86 -12.60 2.13 -26.78
N LYS A 87 -13.00 1.53 -27.89
CA LYS A 87 -12.25 1.59 -29.16
C LYS A 87 -12.14 3.03 -29.70
N ASP A 88 -13.20 3.81 -29.56
CA ASP A 88 -13.23 5.21 -30.00
C ASP A 88 -12.27 6.11 -29.21
N GLN A 89 -11.87 5.71 -27.98
CA GLN A 89 -10.85 6.42 -27.20
C GLN A 89 -9.44 6.29 -27.79
N ASN A 90 -9.23 5.33 -28.69
CA ASN A 90 -7.98 5.15 -29.42
C ASN A 90 -6.75 5.09 -28.49
N PHE A 91 -6.84 4.28 -27.44
CA PHE A 91 -5.81 4.16 -26.40
C PHE A 91 -4.42 3.82 -26.99
N ARG A 92 -3.39 4.46 -26.44
CA ARG A 92 -1.99 4.18 -26.82
C ARG A 92 -1.10 4.24 -25.58
N PHE A 93 -0.25 3.22 -25.43
CA PHE A 93 0.79 3.25 -24.40
C PHE A 93 1.81 4.36 -24.68
N LYS A 94 2.14 5.12 -23.66
CA LYS A 94 3.05 6.27 -23.77
C LYS A 94 4.53 5.89 -23.59
N SER A 95 4.83 4.71 -23.05
CA SER A 95 6.18 4.23 -22.85
C SER A 95 6.30 2.75 -23.21
N PHE A 96 7.51 2.31 -23.55
CA PHE A 96 7.80 0.89 -23.80
C PHE A 96 7.56 0.06 -22.56
N MET A 97 7.99 0.57 -21.38
CA MET A 97 7.76 -0.12 -20.11
C MET A 97 6.26 -0.38 -19.86
N ALA A 98 5.41 0.61 -20.11
CA ALA A 98 3.96 0.47 -19.92
C ALA A 98 3.37 -0.63 -20.81
N ALA A 99 3.69 -0.63 -22.12
CA ALA A 99 3.24 -1.64 -23.06
C ALA A 99 3.78 -3.04 -22.68
N TYR A 100 5.07 -3.12 -22.40
CA TYR A 100 5.74 -4.35 -22.03
C TYR A 100 5.14 -4.97 -20.75
N LYS A 101 4.97 -4.17 -19.68
CA LYS A 101 4.36 -4.65 -18.43
C LYS A 101 2.92 -5.10 -18.62
N PHE A 102 2.11 -4.36 -19.37
CA PHE A 102 0.73 -4.76 -19.63
C PHE A 102 0.66 -6.12 -20.32
N TYR A 103 1.33 -6.30 -21.45
CA TYR A 103 1.26 -7.55 -22.25
C TYR A 103 1.95 -8.74 -21.57
N ASN A 104 2.94 -8.52 -20.73
CA ASN A 104 3.61 -9.63 -20.04
C ASN A 104 2.94 -10.04 -18.72
N GLN A 105 2.32 -9.10 -18.00
CA GLN A 105 1.79 -9.36 -16.66
C GLN A 105 0.26 -9.34 -16.56
N TYR A 106 -0.42 -8.50 -17.36
CA TYR A 106 -1.85 -8.23 -17.18
C TYR A 106 -2.73 -8.81 -18.30
N ALA A 107 -2.30 -8.74 -19.55
CA ALA A 107 -3.08 -9.24 -20.67
C ALA A 107 -3.30 -10.77 -20.56
N LEU A 108 -4.54 -11.19 -20.73
CA LEU A 108 -4.89 -12.60 -20.80
C LEU A 108 -4.20 -13.24 -22.01
N LYS A 109 -3.69 -14.46 -21.83
CA LYS A 109 -3.06 -15.27 -22.87
C LYS A 109 -3.71 -16.64 -22.94
N THR A 110 -3.53 -17.32 -24.07
CA THR A 110 -3.84 -18.74 -24.19
C THR A 110 -3.04 -19.56 -23.17
N ASN A 111 -3.54 -20.73 -22.78
CA ASN A 111 -2.94 -21.58 -21.75
C ASN A 111 -1.48 -21.99 -22.06
N ASP A 112 -1.13 -22.08 -23.33
CA ASP A 112 0.24 -22.32 -23.83
C ASP A 112 1.10 -21.05 -23.88
N GLY A 113 0.49 -19.87 -23.59
CA GLY A 113 1.16 -18.58 -23.67
C GLY A 113 1.48 -18.07 -25.07
N ALA A 114 0.96 -18.74 -26.13
CA ALA A 114 1.30 -18.41 -27.51
C ALA A 114 0.62 -17.16 -28.04
N TYR A 115 -0.63 -16.89 -27.61
CA TYR A 115 -1.41 -15.79 -28.12
C TYR A 115 -1.96 -14.90 -27.00
N TYR A 116 -1.96 -13.58 -27.25
CA TYR A 116 -2.70 -12.61 -26.45
C TYR A 116 -4.19 -12.68 -26.80
N LEU A 117 -5.03 -12.68 -25.76
CA LEU A 117 -6.49 -12.69 -25.86
C LEU A 117 -7.12 -11.35 -25.49
N GLU A 118 -6.38 -10.48 -24.82
CA GLU A 118 -6.84 -9.16 -24.38
C GLU A 118 -5.93 -8.03 -24.84
N SER A 119 -6.53 -6.93 -25.27
CA SER A 119 -5.91 -5.60 -25.33
C SER A 119 -6.16 -4.84 -24.03
N MET A 120 -5.67 -3.59 -23.90
CA MET A 120 -5.99 -2.71 -22.77
C MET A 120 -7.50 -2.40 -22.73
N GLU A 121 -8.09 -2.15 -23.88
CA GLU A 121 -9.54 -1.87 -24.02
C GLU A 121 -10.36 -3.08 -23.55
N ASP A 122 -9.97 -4.31 -23.92
CA ASP A 122 -10.66 -5.53 -23.46
C ASP A 122 -10.55 -5.69 -21.93
N ARG A 123 -9.34 -5.46 -21.35
CA ARG A 123 -9.15 -5.59 -19.91
C ARG A 123 -9.95 -4.56 -19.15
N VAL A 124 -10.04 -3.34 -19.65
CA VAL A 124 -10.88 -2.27 -19.10
C VAL A 124 -12.36 -2.64 -19.23
N LEU A 125 -12.81 -3.14 -20.38
CA LEU A 125 -14.18 -3.60 -20.60
C LEU A 125 -14.60 -4.62 -19.53
N PHE A 126 -13.85 -5.68 -19.38
CA PHE A 126 -14.19 -6.74 -18.42
C PHE A 126 -14.13 -6.28 -16.97
N ASN A 127 -13.16 -5.43 -16.60
CA ASN A 127 -13.13 -4.83 -15.27
C ASN A 127 -14.36 -3.93 -15.02
N ALA A 128 -14.72 -3.08 -15.96
CA ALA A 128 -15.85 -2.15 -15.82
C ALA A 128 -17.18 -2.90 -15.65
N LEU A 129 -17.43 -3.91 -16.49
CA LEU A 129 -18.62 -4.75 -16.37
C LEU A 129 -18.66 -5.52 -15.05
N TYR A 130 -17.51 -6.07 -14.63
CA TYR A 130 -17.40 -6.87 -13.42
C TYR A 130 -17.68 -6.05 -12.16
N PHE A 131 -17.10 -4.86 -12.03
CA PHE A 131 -17.26 -4.01 -10.83
C PHE A 131 -18.59 -3.25 -10.79
N ALA A 132 -19.29 -3.12 -11.91
CA ALA A 132 -20.54 -2.36 -11.97
C ALA A 132 -21.81 -3.19 -11.65
N GLU A 133 -21.70 -4.52 -11.54
CA GLU A 133 -22.81 -5.38 -11.07
C GLU A 133 -24.13 -5.18 -11.81
N GLY A 134 -24.09 -5.05 -13.14
CA GLY A 134 -25.29 -4.83 -13.97
C GLY A 134 -25.72 -3.36 -14.11
N ASP A 135 -25.10 -2.44 -13.40
CA ASP A 135 -25.36 -1.00 -13.57
C ASP A 135 -24.62 -0.48 -14.81
N GLU A 136 -25.38 -0.25 -15.89
CA GLU A 136 -24.85 0.20 -17.17
C GLU A 136 -24.22 1.60 -17.10
N GLU A 137 -24.75 2.51 -16.30
CA GLU A 137 -24.19 3.84 -16.13
C GLU A 137 -22.85 3.79 -15.40
N LEU A 138 -22.79 3.02 -14.31
CA LEU A 138 -21.56 2.80 -13.56
C LEU A 138 -20.51 2.11 -14.44
N ALA A 139 -20.88 1.11 -15.24
CA ALA A 139 -19.97 0.43 -16.15
C ALA A 139 -19.33 1.38 -17.16
N LEU A 140 -20.11 2.26 -17.78
CA LEU A 140 -19.60 3.29 -18.70
C LEU A 140 -18.69 4.29 -17.99
N ASN A 141 -19.05 4.74 -16.79
CA ASN A 141 -18.22 5.65 -15.99
C ASN A 141 -16.90 4.98 -15.59
N LEU A 142 -16.91 3.73 -15.14
CA LEU A 142 -15.69 2.97 -14.80
C LEU A 142 -14.80 2.75 -16.01
N ALA A 143 -15.38 2.38 -17.17
CA ALA A 143 -14.64 2.24 -18.41
C ALA A 143 -13.95 3.56 -18.80
N ASN A 144 -14.66 4.69 -18.66
CA ASN A 144 -14.12 6.01 -18.92
C ASN A 144 -12.97 6.38 -17.98
N GLU A 145 -13.11 6.14 -16.68
CA GLU A 145 -12.03 6.45 -15.72
C GLU A 145 -10.79 5.57 -15.94
N MET A 146 -10.97 4.29 -16.24
CA MET A 146 -9.85 3.37 -16.45
C MET A 146 -9.14 3.56 -17.79
N ILE A 147 -9.87 3.77 -18.89
CA ILE A 147 -9.24 3.95 -20.21
C ILE A 147 -8.46 5.27 -20.31
N HIS A 148 -8.90 6.30 -19.61
CA HIS A 148 -8.18 7.56 -19.48
C HIS A 148 -7.08 7.53 -18.39
N LEU A 149 -6.84 6.37 -17.80
CA LEU A 149 -5.85 6.18 -16.74
C LEU A 149 -6.02 7.17 -15.57
N ARG A 150 -7.26 7.50 -15.19
CA ARG A 150 -7.54 8.30 -13.99
C ARG A 150 -7.67 7.43 -12.75
N TYR A 151 -8.16 6.21 -12.94
CA TYR A 151 -8.31 5.16 -11.93
C TYR A 151 -7.58 3.90 -12.35
N GLN A 152 -6.83 3.34 -11.43
CA GLN A 152 -6.20 2.04 -11.57
C GLN A 152 -6.59 1.15 -10.39
N PRO A 153 -7.34 0.06 -10.63
CA PRO A 153 -7.51 -0.99 -9.63
C PRO A 153 -6.15 -1.56 -9.22
N ALA A 154 -6.03 -2.04 -7.99
CA ALA A 154 -4.83 -2.76 -7.56
C ALA A 154 -4.54 -3.95 -8.47
N THR A 155 -3.27 -4.37 -8.54
CA THR A 155 -2.83 -5.47 -9.41
C THR A 155 -3.75 -6.70 -9.33
N PRO A 156 -4.12 -7.26 -8.15
CA PRO A 156 -4.98 -8.44 -8.11
C PRO A 156 -6.39 -8.18 -8.64
N SER A 157 -6.98 -7.05 -8.33
CA SER A 157 -8.32 -6.69 -8.82
C SER A 157 -8.32 -6.51 -10.34
N PHE A 158 -7.35 -5.74 -10.87
CA PHE A 158 -7.23 -5.48 -12.31
C PHE A 158 -6.94 -6.76 -13.10
N LEU A 159 -6.10 -7.64 -12.55
CA LEU A 159 -5.73 -8.90 -13.18
C LEU A 159 -6.88 -9.91 -13.18
N ASN A 160 -7.59 -10.05 -12.05
CA ASN A 160 -8.47 -11.19 -11.81
C ASN A 160 -9.95 -10.91 -12.08
N ALA A 161 -10.38 -9.64 -12.16
CA ALA A 161 -11.80 -9.31 -12.39
C ALA A 161 -12.36 -10.00 -13.63
N GLY A 162 -13.44 -10.75 -13.46
CA GLY A 162 -14.17 -11.47 -14.51
C GLY A 162 -13.48 -12.72 -15.07
N ARG A 163 -12.30 -13.12 -14.60
CA ARG A 163 -11.60 -14.31 -15.09
C ARG A 163 -12.04 -15.57 -14.36
N ALA A 164 -12.40 -16.62 -15.08
CA ALA A 164 -12.87 -17.90 -14.51
C ALA A 164 -11.77 -18.65 -13.74
N ARG A 165 -10.51 -18.58 -14.22
CA ARG A 165 -9.34 -19.17 -13.54
C ARG A 165 -8.53 -18.03 -12.93
N ARG A 166 -8.98 -17.56 -11.78
CA ARG A 166 -8.41 -16.38 -11.14
C ARG A 166 -7.90 -16.66 -9.72
N GLY A 167 -7.01 -15.79 -9.25
CA GLY A 167 -6.75 -15.58 -7.83
C GLY A 167 -7.82 -14.70 -7.18
N GLU A 168 -7.58 -14.27 -5.96
CA GLU A 168 -8.48 -13.34 -5.27
C GLU A 168 -8.38 -11.91 -5.84
N LEU A 169 -9.41 -11.10 -5.57
CA LEU A 169 -9.41 -9.69 -5.94
C LEU A 169 -8.44 -8.85 -5.09
N VAL A 170 -7.94 -9.41 -4.01
CA VAL A 170 -7.05 -8.78 -3.03
C VAL A 170 -5.84 -9.67 -2.77
N SER A 171 -4.71 -9.07 -2.41
CA SER A 171 -3.45 -9.79 -2.17
C SER A 171 -2.71 -9.32 -0.92
N CYS A 172 -3.41 -8.71 0.03
CA CYS A 172 -2.80 -8.23 1.26
C CYS A 172 -3.75 -8.42 2.44
N PHE A 173 -3.23 -8.96 3.54
CA PHE A 173 -4.03 -9.37 4.69
C PHE A 173 -3.33 -9.04 6.00
N LEU A 174 -4.11 -8.79 7.05
CA LEU A 174 -3.63 -8.68 8.43
C LEU A 174 -4.36 -9.72 9.27
N ILE A 175 -3.61 -10.52 10.02
CA ILE A 175 -4.16 -11.52 10.94
C ILE A 175 -3.60 -11.35 12.34
N GLN A 176 -4.42 -11.62 13.34
CA GLN A 176 -4.02 -11.58 14.75
C GLN A 176 -3.56 -12.93 15.26
N VAL A 177 -2.70 -12.89 16.27
CA VAL A 177 -2.27 -14.03 17.07
C VAL A 177 -2.48 -13.68 18.54
N THR A 178 -3.11 -14.59 19.29
CA THR A 178 -3.22 -14.53 20.76
C THR A 178 -2.25 -15.51 21.42
N ASP A 179 -2.01 -15.34 22.72
CA ASP A 179 -0.97 -16.07 23.46
C ASP A 179 -1.45 -17.49 23.89
N ASP A 180 -1.88 -18.28 22.92
CA ASP A 180 -2.21 -19.69 23.09
C ASP A 180 -1.81 -20.53 21.87
N MET A 181 -1.57 -21.83 22.08
CA MET A 181 -1.07 -22.73 21.04
C MET A 181 -2.07 -22.93 19.91
N ASN A 182 -3.37 -22.86 20.19
CA ASN A 182 -4.43 -23.04 19.17
C ASN A 182 -4.45 -21.82 18.23
N SER A 183 -4.37 -20.61 18.79
CA SER A 183 -4.26 -19.37 18.02
C SER A 183 -2.98 -19.31 17.17
N ILE A 184 -1.82 -19.69 17.74
CA ILE A 184 -0.56 -19.76 17.00
C ILE A 184 -0.67 -20.76 15.83
N GLY A 185 -1.16 -21.98 16.09
CA GLY A 185 -1.34 -23.01 15.07
C GLY A 185 -2.31 -22.57 13.97
N ARG A 186 -3.44 -21.97 14.36
CA ARG A 186 -4.43 -21.43 13.40
C ARG A 186 -3.85 -20.31 12.55
N SER A 187 -3.08 -19.40 13.13
CA SER A 187 -2.46 -18.29 12.41
C SER A 187 -1.39 -18.75 11.41
N ILE A 188 -0.61 -19.79 11.74
CA ILE A 188 0.34 -20.42 10.80
C ILE A 188 -0.42 -21.04 9.61
N ASN A 189 -1.51 -21.78 9.86
CA ASN A 189 -2.36 -22.30 8.78
C ASN A 189 -2.96 -21.18 7.95
N SER A 190 -3.47 -20.12 8.57
CA SER A 190 -4.00 -18.95 7.86
C SER A 190 -2.94 -18.30 6.97
N ALA A 191 -1.73 -18.10 7.47
CA ALA A 191 -0.60 -17.58 6.69
C ALA A 191 -0.28 -18.44 5.46
N LEU A 192 -0.27 -19.78 5.60
CA LEU A 192 -0.11 -20.71 4.48
C LEU A 192 -1.20 -20.54 3.42
N GLN A 193 -2.47 -20.51 3.84
CA GLN A 193 -3.61 -20.38 2.92
C GLN A 193 -3.62 -19.04 2.20
N LEU A 194 -3.35 -17.94 2.92
CA LEU A 194 -3.29 -16.59 2.34
C LEU A 194 -2.11 -16.45 1.37
N SER A 195 -0.94 -16.99 1.73
CA SER A 195 0.22 -16.98 0.83
C SER A 195 -0.05 -17.79 -0.44
N ARG A 196 -0.71 -18.95 -0.34
CA ARG A 196 -1.10 -19.79 -1.48
C ARG A 196 -1.93 -19.03 -2.53
N ILE A 197 -2.84 -18.17 -2.10
CA ILE A 197 -3.70 -17.37 -3.00
C ILE A 197 -3.06 -16.05 -3.46
N GLY A 198 -1.80 -15.82 -3.15
CA GLY A 198 -1.07 -14.66 -3.62
C GLY A 198 -0.93 -13.52 -2.59
N GLY A 199 -1.30 -13.77 -1.34
CA GLY A 199 -1.35 -12.74 -0.31
C GLY A 199 -0.04 -12.46 0.39
N GLY A 200 0.29 -11.18 0.58
CA GLY A 200 1.20 -10.72 1.62
C GLY A 200 0.47 -10.61 2.95
N VAL A 201 1.09 -11.04 4.06
CA VAL A 201 0.42 -11.12 5.36
C VAL A 201 1.15 -10.30 6.42
N GLY A 202 0.44 -9.40 7.09
CA GLY A 202 0.87 -8.72 8.31
C GLY A 202 0.40 -9.47 9.56
N ILE A 203 1.29 -9.65 10.54
CA ILE A 203 1.02 -10.43 11.76
C ILE A 203 1.60 -9.68 12.96
N SER A 204 0.77 -9.42 13.99
CA SER A 204 1.30 -8.88 15.26
C SER A 204 1.63 -10.02 16.22
N LEU A 205 2.85 -9.98 16.74
CA LEU A 205 3.35 -10.92 17.76
C LEU A 205 3.36 -10.30 19.16
N SER A 206 2.88 -9.07 19.32
CA SER A 206 2.97 -8.30 20.57
C SER A 206 2.19 -8.93 21.74
N ASN A 207 1.20 -9.79 21.45
CA ASN A 207 0.44 -10.48 22.49
C ASN A 207 1.11 -11.75 22.99
N LEU A 208 2.12 -12.28 22.27
CA LEU A 208 2.82 -13.51 22.69
C LEU A 208 3.73 -13.23 23.87
N ARG A 209 3.76 -14.16 24.83
CA ARG A 209 4.67 -14.06 25.98
C ARG A 209 6.14 -14.14 25.56
N GLU A 210 6.96 -13.44 26.29
CA GLU A 210 8.40 -13.39 26.08
C GLU A 210 9.10 -14.72 26.39
N ALA A 211 10.32 -14.87 25.87
CA ALA A 211 11.20 -15.97 26.21
C ALA A 211 11.46 -16.00 27.73
N GLY A 212 11.36 -17.19 28.31
CA GLY A 212 11.54 -17.39 29.76
C GLY A 212 10.29 -17.06 30.60
N ALA A 213 9.16 -16.66 30.00
CA ALA A 213 7.92 -16.52 30.72
C ALA A 213 7.39 -17.87 31.23
N PRO A 214 6.55 -17.89 32.28
CA PRO A 214 6.03 -19.15 32.83
C PRO A 214 4.96 -19.75 31.90
N ILE A 215 4.92 -21.10 31.85
CA ILE A 215 3.83 -21.87 31.25
C ILE A 215 3.32 -22.84 32.32
N LYS A 216 2.03 -22.75 32.65
CA LYS A 216 1.41 -23.59 33.73
C LYS A 216 2.19 -23.56 35.05
N GLY A 217 2.77 -22.40 35.39
CA GLY A 217 3.55 -22.21 36.61
C GLY A 217 5.01 -22.66 36.54
N TYR A 218 5.46 -23.22 35.41
CA TYR A 218 6.89 -23.57 35.21
C TYR A 218 7.62 -22.37 34.64
N GLU A 219 8.49 -21.75 35.43
CA GLU A 219 9.36 -20.63 35.03
C GLU A 219 10.35 -21.07 33.95
N GLY A 220 10.68 -20.13 33.04
CA GLY A 220 11.64 -20.39 31.97
C GLY A 220 11.13 -21.27 30.83
N ALA A 221 9.83 -21.59 30.80
CA ALA A 221 9.29 -22.57 29.85
C ALA A 221 8.95 -22.00 28.49
N ALA A 222 8.63 -20.71 28.39
CA ALA A 222 8.28 -20.07 27.10
C ALA A 222 9.52 -19.83 26.24
N SER A 223 9.36 -20.04 24.91
CA SER A 223 10.42 -19.85 23.93
C SER A 223 10.46 -18.44 23.32
N GLY A 224 9.44 -17.61 23.57
CA GLY A 224 9.32 -16.25 23.04
C GLY A 224 8.90 -16.17 21.58
N VAL A 225 9.05 -14.98 20.99
CA VAL A 225 8.53 -14.69 19.63
C VAL A 225 9.40 -15.24 18.50
N VAL A 226 10.72 -15.38 18.70
CA VAL A 226 11.66 -15.73 17.61
C VAL A 226 11.37 -17.09 16.97
N PRO A 227 11.12 -18.19 17.71
CA PRO A 227 10.74 -19.46 17.09
C PRO A 227 9.44 -19.38 16.30
N VAL A 228 8.47 -18.58 16.73
CA VAL A 228 7.20 -18.37 16.01
C VAL A 228 7.45 -17.61 14.70
N MET A 229 8.36 -16.63 14.69
CA MET A 229 8.79 -15.95 13.46
C MET A 229 9.34 -16.93 12.43
N LYS A 230 10.15 -17.91 12.87
CA LYS A 230 10.71 -18.94 11.97
C LYS A 230 9.63 -19.81 11.35
N LEU A 231 8.60 -20.20 12.12
CA LEU A 231 7.46 -20.94 11.58
C LEU A 231 6.71 -20.16 10.51
N PHE A 232 6.53 -18.85 10.67
CA PHE A 232 5.93 -17.99 9.65
C PHE A 232 6.84 -17.86 8.42
N GLU A 233 8.13 -17.64 8.60
CA GLU A 233 9.09 -17.54 7.49
C GLU A 233 9.07 -18.81 6.63
N ASP A 234 9.12 -19.99 7.26
CA ASP A 234 9.09 -21.28 6.57
C ASP A 234 7.74 -21.48 5.86
N SER A 235 6.64 -21.07 6.50
CA SER A 235 5.30 -21.12 5.90
C SER A 235 5.20 -20.30 4.61
N PHE A 236 5.71 -19.06 4.61
CA PHE A 236 5.75 -18.22 3.40
C PHE A 236 6.71 -18.76 2.35
N SER A 237 7.84 -19.31 2.75
CA SER A 237 8.81 -19.92 1.83
C SER A 237 8.24 -21.17 1.14
N TYR A 238 7.44 -21.97 1.86
CA TYR A 238 6.79 -23.16 1.33
C TYR A 238 5.65 -22.82 0.38
N SER A 239 4.79 -21.88 0.75
CA SER A 239 3.59 -21.51 0.00
C SER A 239 3.87 -20.48 -1.10
N ASN A 240 4.87 -20.75 -1.96
CA ASN A 240 5.08 -19.90 -3.11
C ASN A 240 3.91 -20.05 -4.12
N GLN A 241 3.50 -18.95 -4.69
CA GLN A 241 2.32 -18.80 -5.56
C GLN A 241 2.53 -19.51 -6.91
N LEU A 242 2.38 -20.85 -6.96
CA LEU A 242 2.56 -21.67 -8.16
C LEU A 242 3.88 -21.39 -8.90
N GLY A 243 4.95 -21.02 -8.20
CA GLY A 243 6.25 -20.66 -8.76
C GLY A 243 6.31 -19.29 -9.45
N GLN A 244 5.23 -18.50 -9.38
CA GLN A 244 5.19 -17.16 -9.98
C GLN A 244 5.66 -16.06 -9.01
N ARG A 245 5.47 -16.27 -7.70
CA ARG A 245 5.78 -15.28 -6.66
C ARG A 245 6.19 -15.98 -5.36
N GLN A 246 7.19 -15.49 -4.65
CA GLN A 246 7.47 -15.96 -3.29
C GLN A 246 6.41 -15.41 -2.33
N GLY A 247 5.99 -16.25 -1.36
CA GLY A 247 5.15 -15.79 -0.26
C GLY A 247 5.89 -14.74 0.56
N ALA A 248 5.17 -13.72 1.02
CA ALA A 248 5.74 -12.62 1.77
C ALA A 248 4.92 -12.32 3.02
N GLY A 249 5.61 -11.96 4.11
CA GLY A 249 4.99 -11.55 5.35
C GLY A 249 5.80 -10.51 6.10
N VAL A 250 5.12 -9.79 6.98
CA VAL A 250 5.72 -8.90 7.98
C VAL A 250 5.23 -9.28 9.36
N VAL A 251 6.12 -9.30 10.31
CA VAL A 251 5.79 -9.45 11.72
C VAL A 251 6.03 -8.15 12.46
N TYR A 252 5.08 -7.75 13.29
CA TYR A 252 5.12 -6.55 14.12
C TYR A 252 5.34 -6.92 15.58
N LEU A 253 6.19 -6.17 16.26
CA LEU A 253 6.39 -6.27 17.71
C LEU A 253 6.41 -4.88 18.33
N ASP A 254 5.75 -4.73 19.49
CA ASP A 254 5.79 -3.49 20.26
C ASP A 254 7.18 -3.26 20.87
N VAL A 255 7.67 -2.02 20.85
CA VAL A 255 9.00 -1.67 21.38
C VAL A 255 9.14 -1.87 22.89
N PHE A 256 8.03 -1.97 23.63
CA PHE A 256 8.01 -2.29 25.05
C PHE A 256 7.91 -3.79 25.36
N HIS A 257 7.92 -4.65 24.32
CA HIS A 257 7.93 -6.09 24.49
C HIS A 257 9.32 -6.59 24.95
N PRO A 258 9.41 -7.52 25.92
CA PRO A 258 10.72 -7.98 26.44
C PRO A 258 11.63 -8.62 25.40
N ASP A 259 11.08 -9.24 24.34
CA ASP A 259 11.85 -9.86 23.27
C ASP A 259 12.30 -8.88 22.17
N ILE A 260 12.09 -7.57 22.32
CA ILE A 260 12.36 -6.59 21.24
C ILE A 260 13.81 -6.66 20.71
N ILE A 261 14.79 -6.82 21.59
CA ILE A 261 16.20 -6.90 21.18
C ILE A 261 16.49 -8.18 20.39
N SER A 262 15.98 -9.34 20.84
CA SER A 262 16.14 -10.61 20.12
C SER A 262 15.40 -10.58 18.79
N PHE A 263 14.20 -10.00 18.74
CA PHE A 263 13.43 -9.77 17.53
C PHE A 263 14.21 -8.97 16.47
N LEU A 264 14.74 -7.79 16.83
CA LEU A 264 15.55 -6.97 15.93
C LEU A 264 16.82 -7.70 15.49
N SER A 265 17.45 -8.46 16.40
CA SER A 265 18.69 -9.17 16.11
C SER A 265 18.54 -10.28 15.07
N THR A 266 17.33 -10.79 14.83
CA THR A 266 17.07 -11.82 13.79
C THR A 266 17.39 -11.34 12.38
N LYS A 267 17.40 -10.03 12.13
CA LYS A 267 17.62 -9.43 10.79
C LYS A 267 19.05 -8.92 10.59
N LYS A 268 19.90 -8.98 11.61
CA LYS A 268 21.32 -8.57 11.49
C LYS A 268 22.08 -9.51 10.56
N GLU A 269 23.02 -8.96 9.79
CA GLU A 269 23.84 -9.76 8.85
C GLU A 269 24.64 -10.87 9.55
N ASN A 270 25.10 -10.63 10.76
CA ASN A 270 25.89 -11.57 11.57
C ASN A 270 25.03 -12.39 12.56
N ALA A 271 23.72 -12.44 12.39
CA ALA A 271 22.85 -13.27 13.23
C ALA A 271 23.15 -14.76 13.04
N ASP A 272 23.01 -15.55 14.14
CA ASP A 272 23.09 -17.00 14.07
C ASP A 272 22.05 -17.54 13.08
N GLU A 273 22.48 -18.41 12.15
CA GLU A 273 21.61 -18.97 11.10
C GLU A 273 20.35 -19.68 11.64
N LYS A 274 20.38 -20.18 12.88
CA LYS A 274 19.22 -20.81 13.54
C LYS A 274 18.11 -19.82 13.87
N VAL A 275 18.46 -18.56 14.14
CA VAL A 275 17.50 -17.50 14.50
C VAL A 275 17.36 -16.45 13.43
N ARG A 276 18.24 -16.44 12.43
CA ARG A 276 18.23 -15.46 11.35
C ARG A 276 16.97 -15.58 10.51
N VAL A 277 16.34 -14.42 10.26
CA VAL A 277 15.17 -14.27 9.41
C VAL A 277 15.57 -13.54 8.13
N LYS A 278 15.48 -14.22 6.98
CA LYS A 278 15.96 -13.72 5.67
C LYS A 278 14.83 -13.04 4.87
N THR A 279 13.70 -13.72 4.72
CA THR A 279 12.62 -13.32 3.83
C THR A 279 11.47 -12.60 4.53
N LEU A 280 11.30 -12.83 5.84
CA LEU A 280 10.26 -12.18 6.62
C LEU A 280 10.62 -10.72 6.92
N SER A 281 9.73 -9.78 6.64
CA SER A 281 9.90 -8.37 6.99
C SER A 281 9.65 -8.14 8.48
N LEU A 282 10.33 -7.13 9.05
CA LEU A 282 10.13 -6.73 10.43
C LEU A 282 9.47 -5.36 10.51
N GLY A 283 8.51 -5.21 11.41
CA GLY A 283 7.90 -3.95 11.80
C GLY A 283 7.85 -3.77 13.31
N ILE A 284 7.81 -2.54 13.76
CA ILE A 284 7.63 -2.23 15.18
C ILE A 284 6.45 -1.29 15.37
N THR A 285 5.69 -1.48 16.45
CA THR A 285 4.75 -0.48 16.95
C THR A 285 5.43 0.35 18.03
N VAL A 286 5.33 1.67 17.91
CA VAL A 286 6.03 2.62 18.75
C VAL A 286 5.03 3.55 19.44
N PRO A 287 4.75 3.32 20.75
CA PRO A 287 4.00 4.27 21.59
C PRO A 287 4.78 5.57 21.81
N ASP A 288 4.06 6.68 22.02
CA ASP A 288 4.62 8.01 22.22
C ASP A 288 5.61 8.06 23.41
N LYS A 289 5.34 7.25 24.43
CA LYS A 289 6.21 7.13 25.62
C LYS A 289 7.65 6.74 25.28
N PHE A 290 7.86 5.92 24.24
CA PHE A 290 9.20 5.57 23.80
C PHE A 290 10.01 6.78 23.33
N TYR A 291 9.41 7.65 22.51
CA TYR A 291 10.07 8.88 22.04
C TYR A 291 10.40 9.82 23.20
N GLU A 292 9.50 9.92 24.19
CA GLU A 292 9.73 10.71 25.39
C GLU A 292 10.95 10.22 26.16
N LEU A 293 11.00 8.92 26.48
CA LEU A 293 12.09 8.29 27.26
C LEU A 293 13.43 8.34 26.50
N ALA A 294 13.42 8.06 25.21
CA ALA A 294 14.61 8.09 24.37
C ALA A 294 15.21 9.51 24.28
N ARG A 295 14.35 10.53 24.12
CA ARG A 295 14.75 11.96 24.07
C ARG A 295 15.40 12.40 25.37
N LYS A 296 14.83 11.99 26.52
CA LYS A 296 15.34 12.31 27.85
C LYS A 296 16.53 11.44 28.24
N ASN A 297 16.88 10.40 27.48
CA ASN A 297 17.89 9.40 27.79
C ASN A 297 17.59 8.67 29.12
N GLU A 298 16.34 8.37 29.38
CA GLU A 298 15.87 7.69 30.57
C GLU A 298 15.91 6.18 30.44
N ASP A 299 15.82 5.50 31.57
CA ASP A 299 15.55 4.07 31.61
C ASP A 299 14.13 3.81 31.12
N MET A 300 13.92 2.70 30.40
CA MET A 300 12.61 2.21 30.06
C MET A 300 12.42 0.79 30.55
N TYR A 301 11.18 0.42 30.80
CA TYR A 301 10.82 -0.93 31.21
C TYR A 301 10.04 -1.62 30.09
N LEU A 302 10.46 -2.84 29.78
CA LEU A 302 9.78 -3.76 28.90
C LEU A 302 8.82 -4.60 29.72
N PHE A 303 7.60 -4.82 29.26
CA PHE A 303 6.52 -5.44 30.04
C PHE A 303 6.10 -6.79 29.44
N SER A 304 6.03 -7.83 30.30
CA SER A 304 5.57 -9.14 29.92
C SER A 304 4.10 -9.13 29.48
N PRO A 305 3.79 -9.47 28.21
CA PRO A 305 2.40 -9.50 27.73
C PRO A 305 1.49 -10.39 28.58
N TYR A 306 2.00 -11.55 29.00
CA TYR A 306 1.28 -12.50 29.84
C TYR A 306 0.86 -11.89 31.19
N SER A 307 1.78 -11.21 31.88
CA SER A 307 1.45 -10.57 33.15
C SER A 307 0.50 -9.38 32.99
N VAL A 308 0.60 -8.65 31.88
CA VAL A 308 -0.31 -7.54 31.55
C VAL A 308 -1.73 -8.08 31.31
N GLU A 309 -1.88 -9.11 30.51
CA GLU A 309 -3.19 -9.71 30.23
C GLU A 309 -3.84 -10.29 31.47
N LEU A 310 -3.09 -10.96 32.34
CA LEU A 310 -3.60 -11.46 33.61
C LEU A 310 -4.09 -10.34 34.54
N GLU A 311 -3.39 -9.20 34.56
CA GLU A 311 -3.70 -8.10 35.47
C GLU A 311 -4.83 -7.22 34.96
N TYR A 312 -4.86 -6.93 33.66
CA TYR A 312 -5.81 -5.97 33.05
C TYR A 312 -6.97 -6.63 32.31
N GLY A 313 -6.92 -7.94 32.06
CA GLY A 313 -7.99 -8.71 31.40
C GLY A 313 -8.15 -8.42 29.91
N VAL A 314 -7.15 -7.77 29.29
CA VAL A 314 -7.10 -7.47 27.85
C VAL A 314 -5.75 -7.88 27.27
N PRO A 315 -5.69 -8.37 26.01
CA PRO A 315 -4.43 -8.67 25.38
C PRO A 315 -3.50 -7.43 25.35
N TYR A 316 -2.21 -7.63 25.46
CA TYR A 316 -1.20 -6.59 25.59
C TYR A 316 -1.34 -5.47 24.54
N SER A 317 -1.54 -5.82 23.27
CA SER A 317 -1.66 -4.84 22.17
C SER A 317 -2.88 -3.93 22.29
N TYR A 318 -3.86 -4.26 23.11
CA TYR A 318 -5.05 -3.44 23.36
C TYR A 318 -4.90 -2.47 24.53
N LEU A 319 -3.83 -2.59 25.32
CA LEU A 319 -3.53 -1.64 26.39
C LEU A 319 -2.86 -0.39 25.82
N ASP A 320 -3.22 0.79 26.33
CA ASP A 320 -2.50 2.03 26.04
C ASP A 320 -1.25 2.10 26.92
N ILE A 321 -0.11 1.78 26.34
CA ILE A 321 1.16 1.74 27.07
C ILE A 321 1.61 3.15 27.49
N THR A 322 1.37 4.15 26.64
CA THR A 322 1.74 5.54 26.97
C THR A 322 0.97 6.05 28.18
N GLU A 323 -0.34 5.82 28.21
CA GLU A 323 -1.19 6.22 29.33
C GLU A 323 -0.86 5.43 30.62
N LYS A 324 -0.63 4.12 30.48
CA LYS A 324 -0.47 3.19 31.59
C LYS A 324 0.97 2.99 32.05
N TYR A 325 1.95 3.62 31.41
CA TYR A 325 3.37 3.34 31.64
C TYR A 325 3.79 3.40 33.12
N ASP A 326 3.47 4.49 33.79
CA ASP A 326 3.88 4.69 35.19
C ASP A 326 3.17 3.72 36.14
N GLU A 327 1.92 3.38 35.88
CA GLU A 327 1.16 2.34 36.59
C GLU A 327 1.78 0.97 36.41
N LEU A 328 2.14 0.60 35.16
CA LEU A 328 2.81 -0.67 34.82
C LEU A 328 4.18 -0.79 35.52
N VAL A 329 4.95 0.31 35.56
CA VAL A 329 6.23 0.35 36.25
C VAL A 329 6.07 0.16 37.77
N ALA A 330 5.07 0.78 38.37
CA ALA A 330 4.82 0.71 39.79
C ALA A 330 4.19 -0.62 40.24
N ASN A 331 3.48 -1.33 39.35
CA ASN A 331 2.76 -2.55 39.70
C ASN A 331 3.71 -3.74 39.88
N PRO A 332 3.82 -4.32 41.10
CA PRO A 332 4.72 -5.46 41.37
C PRO A 332 4.29 -6.78 40.70
N ARG A 333 3.03 -6.89 40.26
CA ARG A 333 2.52 -8.10 39.58
C ARG A 333 2.89 -8.14 38.10
N ILE A 334 3.35 -7.03 37.54
CA ILE A 334 3.83 -6.98 36.16
C ILE A 334 5.31 -7.37 36.12
N ARG A 335 5.62 -8.44 35.39
CA ARG A 335 7.01 -8.78 35.04
C ARG A 335 7.55 -7.73 34.06
N LYS A 336 8.74 -7.24 34.39
CA LYS A 336 9.36 -6.17 33.58
C LYS A 336 10.88 -6.29 33.58
N THR A 337 11.47 -5.86 32.47
CA THR A 337 12.93 -5.80 32.29
C THR A 337 13.32 -4.37 32.00
N LYS A 338 14.36 -3.88 32.64
CA LYS A 338 14.85 -2.51 32.48
C LYS A 338 15.94 -2.43 31.44
N ILE A 339 15.84 -1.47 30.50
CA ILE A 339 16.86 -1.13 29.52
C ILE A 339 17.01 0.38 29.39
N LYS A 340 18.00 0.86 28.62
CA LYS A 340 18.11 2.26 28.22
C LYS A 340 17.31 2.53 26.95
N ALA A 341 16.40 3.49 26.97
CA ALA A 341 15.57 3.83 25.81
C ALA A 341 16.42 4.29 24.60
N ARG A 342 17.48 5.08 24.84
CA ARG A 342 18.38 5.55 23.77
C ARG A 342 19.22 4.41 23.15
N ASP A 343 19.54 3.37 23.91
CA ASP A 343 20.24 2.22 23.37
C ASP A 343 19.35 1.47 22.38
N LEU A 344 18.07 1.26 22.71
CA LEU A 344 17.11 0.67 21.78
C LEU A 344 16.90 1.55 20.54
N GLU A 345 16.77 2.88 20.71
CA GLU A 345 16.69 3.85 19.59
C GLU A 345 17.90 3.71 18.65
N THR A 346 19.09 3.53 19.22
CA THR A 346 20.33 3.34 18.46
C THR A 346 20.35 2.01 17.71
N GLU A 347 19.91 0.92 18.36
CA GLU A 347 19.82 -0.39 17.72
C GLU A 347 18.81 -0.41 16.56
N ILE A 348 17.65 0.23 16.72
CA ILE A 348 16.68 0.42 15.62
C ILE A 348 17.35 1.16 14.46
N SER A 349 18.05 2.26 14.72
CA SER A 349 18.70 3.07 13.69
C SER A 349 19.82 2.32 12.96
N LYS A 350 20.62 1.52 13.69
CA LYS A 350 21.67 0.65 13.09
C LYS A 350 21.04 -0.35 12.14
N LEU A 351 20.00 -1.05 12.59
CA LEU A 351 19.35 -2.07 11.79
C LEU A 351 18.70 -1.46 10.54
N GLN A 352 18.09 -0.28 10.66
CA GLN A 352 17.53 0.46 9.52
C GLN A 352 18.60 0.87 8.50
N GLN A 353 19.79 1.24 8.96
CA GLN A 353 20.92 1.58 8.08
C GLN A 353 21.46 0.32 7.36
N GLU A 354 21.52 -0.82 8.05
CA GLU A 354 22.07 -2.08 7.53
C GLU A 354 21.11 -2.82 6.60
N SER A 355 19.80 -2.79 6.89
CA SER A 355 18.82 -3.65 6.22
C SER A 355 17.57 -2.94 5.69
N GLY A 356 17.37 -1.68 6.03
CA GLY A 356 16.13 -0.96 5.75
C GLY A 356 14.97 -1.27 6.70
N TYR A 357 15.10 -2.26 7.58
CA TYR A 357 14.13 -2.66 8.62
C TYR A 357 14.54 -2.16 10.00
N PRO A 358 13.60 -2.10 10.97
CA PRO A 358 12.18 -2.39 10.86
C PRO A 358 11.37 -1.22 10.27
N TYR A 359 10.17 -1.54 9.76
CA TYR A 359 9.11 -0.54 9.54
C TYR A 359 8.65 0.03 10.89
N VAL A 360 8.14 1.24 10.89
CA VAL A 360 7.71 1.91 12.11
C VAL A 360 6.25 2.30 12.00
N ILE A 361 5.44 1.88 12.97
CA ILE A 361 4.07 2.36 13.14
C ILE A 361 4.02 3.19 14.43
N ASN A 362 3.79 4.49 14.29
CA ASN A 362 3.54 5.39 15.42
C ASN A 362 2.12 5.11 15.94
N ILE A 363 2.01 4.10 16.82
CA ILE A 363 0.73 3.47 17.12
C ILE A 363 -0.23 4.41 17.86
N ASP A 364 0.26 5.28 18.72
CA ASP A 364 -0.59 6.25 19.40
C ASP A 364 -1.06 7.33 18.44
N THR A 365 -0.21 7.78 17.50
CA THR A 365 -0.60 8.71 16.44
C THR A 365 -1.70 8.09 15.57
N ALA A 366 -1.54 6.83 15.17
CA ALA A 366 -2.55 6.10 14.40
C ALA A 366 -3.88 6.02 15.16
N ASN A 367 -3.86 5.69 16.45
CA ASN A 367 -5.07 5.58 17.26
C ASN A 367 -5.72 6.93 17.58
N ARG A 368 -4.95 8.00 17.80
CA ARG A 368 -5.51 9.35 17.97
C ARG A 368 -6.27 9.84 16.75
N SER A 369 -5.76 9.55 15.58
CA SER A 369 -6.39 9.92 14.31
C SER A 369 -7.50 8.96 13.86
N ASN A 370 -7.65 7.83 14.53
CA ASN A 370 -8.69 6.83 14.21
C ASN A 370 -10.09 7.42 14.51
N PRO A 371 -10.98 7.47 13.49
CA PRO A 371 -12.31 8.02 13.68
C PRO A 371 -13.35 6.99 14.14
N VAL A 372 -12.97 5.70 14.24
CA VAL A 372 -13.91 4.61 14.53
C VAL A 372 -13.62 3.95 15.89
N ASP A 373 -14.61 3.24 16.41
CA ASP A 373 -14.49 2.49 17.66
C ASP A 373 -13.51 1.31 17.51
N GLY A 374 -12.68 1.10 18.52
CA GLY A 374 -11.69 0.04 18.56
C GLY A 374 -10.24 0.53 18.47
N LYS A 375 -9.29 -0.39 18.51
CA LYS A 375 -7.87 -0.10 18.51
C LYS A 375 -7.15 -0.68 17.31
N ILE A 376 -6.32 0.14 16.67
CA ILE A 376 -5.34 -0.26 15.67
C ILE A 376 -4.13 -0.84 16.41
N ILE A 377 -3.70 -2.05 16.03
CA ILE A 377 -2.64 -2.78 16.74
C ILE A 377 -1.45 -3.15 15.85
N MET A 378 -1.60 -3.07 14.53
CA MET A 378 -0.58 -3.38 13.54
C MET A 378 -0.90 -2.74 12.19
N SER A 379 -0.07 -3.03 11.20
CA SER A 379 -0.31 -2.69 9.80
C SER A 379 -0.04 -3.88 8.87
N ASN A 380 -0.20 -3.67 7.57
CA ASN A 380 0.09 -4.67 6.52
C ASN A 380 1.58 -4.69 6.14
N LEU A 381 1.89 -5.50 5.13
CA LEU A 381 3.26 -5.66 4.58
C LEU A 381 3.87 -4.33 4.07
N CYS A 382 3.04 -3.40 3.58
CA CYS A 382 3.50 -2.12 3.02
C CYS A 382 3.20 -0.92 3.95
N SER A 383 2.70 -1.15 5.16
CA SER A 383 2.51 -0.16 6.25
C SER A 383 1.47 0.94 5.99
N GLU A 384 0.57 0.79 4.98
CA GLU A 384 -0.48 1.76 4.70
C GLU A 384 -1.86 1.39 5.27
N ILE A 385 -2.09 0.14 5.67
CA ILE A 385 -3.39 -0.29 6.19
C ILE A 385 -3.40 -0.18 7.71
N LEU A 386 -4.27 0.68 8.22
CA LEU A 386 -4.46 0.94 9.63
C LEU A 386 -5.96 0.81 9.96
N GLN A 387 -6.37 -0.40 10.33
CA GLN A 387 -7.77 -0.74 10.61
C GLN A 387 -7.88 -1.40 11.98
N VAL A 388 -9.04 -1.24 12.60
CA VAL A 388 -9.34 -1.90 13.88
C VAL A 388 -9.61 -3.40 13.64
N GLN A 389 -9.16 -4.22 14.58
CA GLN A 389 -9.34 -5.66 14.57
C GLN A 389 -9.85 -6.12 15.94
N THR A 390 -10.51 -7.26 15.98
CA THR A 390 -10.91 -7.90 17.23
C THR A 390 -10.37 -9.34 17.27
N PRO A 391 -9.91 -9.84 18.43
CA PRO A 391 -9.30 -11.16 18.52
C PRO A 391 -10.32 -12.28 18.36
N SER A 392 -9.87 -13.38 17.76
CA SER A 392 -10.62 -14.64 17.69
C SER A 392 -10.23 -15.55 18.85
N VAL A 393 -11.16 -16.41 19.28
CA VAL A 393 -10.88 -17.49 20.24
C VAL A 393 -11.01 -18.83 19.50
N ILE A 394 -9.95 -19.64 19.56
CA ILE A 394 -9.82 -20.91 18.83
C ILE A 394 -9.81 -22.08 19.83
N ASN A 395 -10.58 -23.14 19.55
CA ASN A 395 -10.61 -24.34 20.36
C ASN A 395 -9.52 -25.36 19.97
N ASP A 396 -9.43 -26.46 20.70
CA ASP A 396 -8.45 -27.53 20.45
C ASP A 396 -8.67 -28.25 19.09
N SER A 397 -9.85 -28.17 18.51
CA SER A 397 -10.16 -28.67 17.17
C SER A 397 -9.85 -27.67 16.05
N GLN A 398 -9.21 -26.54 16.37
CA GLN A 398 -8.88 -25.45 15.44
C GLN A 398 -10.10 -24.73 14.86
N GLU A 399 -11.24 -24.77 15.54
CA GLU A 399 -12.46 -24.07 15.18
C GLU A 399 -12.59 -22.75 15.94
N TYR A 400 -13.31 -21.80 15.37
CA TYR A 400 -13.61 -20.53 16.02
C TYR A 400 -14.72 -20.73 17.08
N LEU A 401 -14.39 -20.54 18.35
CA LEU A 401 -15.37 -20.36 19.43
C LEU A 401 -15.97 -18.96 19.40
N THR A 402 -15.12 -17.97 19.14
CA THR A 402 -15.51 -16.59 18.88
C THR A 402 -14.83 -16.13 17.62
N MET A 403 -15.61 -15.65 16.66
CA MET A 403 -15.11 -15.08 15.42
C MET A 403 -14.75 -13.62 15.66
N GLY A 404 -13.47 -13.32 15.64
CA GLY A 404 -12.95 -11.95 15.57
C GLY A 404 -12.97 -11.38 14.15
N THR A 405 -12.29 -10.25 13.97
CA THR A 405 -12.16 -9.61 12.67
C THR A 405 -10.68 -9.48 12.31
N ASP A 406 -10.31 -10.02 11.15
CA ASP A 406 -9.07 -9.78 10.49
C ASP A 406 -9.31 -8.92 9.23
N VAL A 407 -8.26 -8.50 8.53
CA VAL A 407 -8.35 -7.45 7.50
C VAL A 407 -7.86 -7.95 6.15
N SER A 408 -8.56 -7.57 5.08
CA SER A 408 -8.03 -7.54 3.72
C SER A 408 -7.82 -6.10 3.23
N CYS A 409 -6.83 -5.91 2.36
CA CYS A 409 -6.50 -4.60 1.80
C CYS A 409 -7.22 -4.43 0.45
N ASN A 410 -8.34 -3.71 0.44
CA ASN A 410 -9.18 -3.49 -0.74
C ASN A 410 -8.75 -2.19 -1.40
N LEU A 411 -7.71 -2.23 -2.25
CA LEU A 411 -6.98 -1.07 -2.72
C LEU A 411 -7.27 -0.72 -4.19
N GLY A 412 -7.18 0.57 -4.47
CA GLY A 412 -7.12 1.16 -5.80
C GLY A 412 -6.42 2.51 -5.72
N SER A 413 -6.01 3.05 -6.86
CA SER A 413 -5.24 4.30 -6.90
C SER A 413 -5.72 5.25 -7.97
N THR A 414 -5.77 6.52 -7.62
CA THR A 414 -5.92 7.61 -8.58
C THR A 414 -4.56 7.89 -9.24
N ASN A 415 -4.58 8.23 -10.50
CA ASN A 415 -3.43 8.81 -11.19
C ASN A 415 -3.58 10.34 -11.17
N ILE A 416 -2.77 11.01 -10.35
CA ILE A 416 -2.88 12.46 -10.11
C ILE A 416 -2.79 13.25 -11.42
N VAL A 417 -1.85 12.89 -12.32
CA VAL A 417 -1.64 13.59 -13.61
C VAL A 417 -2.89 13.60 -14.46
N ASN A 418 -3.63 12.49 -14.48
CA ASN A 418 -4.81 12.36 -15.33
C ASN A 418 -6.10 12.76 -14.61
N LEU A 419 -6.20 12.50 -13.29
CA LEU A 419 -7.40 12.89 -12.53
C LEU A 419 -7.56 14.40 -12.45
N MET A 420 -6.46 15.16 -12.32
CA MET A 420 -6.48 16.63 -12.36
C MET A 420 -6.97 17.21 -13.71
N LYS A 421 -7.04 16.39 -14.76
CA LYS A 421 -7.58 16.73 -16.07
C LYS A 421 -9.02 16.21 -16.28
N SER A 422 -9.61 15.60 -15.25
CA SER A 422 -10.98 15.11 -15.34
C SER A 422 -11.96 16.27 -15.52
N PRO A 423 -12.95 16.15 -16.41
CA PRO A 423 -14.00 17.16 -16.55
C PRO A 423 -14.90 17.26 -15.30
N ASP A 424 -14.94 16.23 -14.48
CA ASP A 424 -15.67 16.17 -13.21
C ASP A 424 -14.91 15.32 -12.20
N PHE A 425 -14.03 15.98 -11.44
CA PHE A 425 -13.18 15.34 -10.42
C PHE A 425 -14.01 14.57 -9.38
N GLY A 426 -15.10 15.16 -8.92
CA GLY A 426 -15.96 14.57 -7.89
C GLY A 426 -16.65 13.29 -8.38
N ARG A 427 -17.17 13.30 -9.60
CA ARG A 427 -17.78 12.09 -10.20
C ARG A 427 -16.73 11.00 -10.38
N SER A 428 -15.53 11.34 -10.86
CA SER A 428 -14.45 10.37 -11.00
C SER A 428 -14.15 9.66 -9.68
N VAL A 429 -13.96 10.41 -8.58
CA VAL A 429 -13.67 9.82 -7.26
C VAL A 429 -14.83 8.96 -6.73
N ARG A 430 -16.07 9.42 -6.91
CA ARG A 430 -17.27 8.65 -6.52
C ARG A 430 -17.38 7.33 -7.30
N THR A 431 -17.09 7.35 -8.60
CA THR A 431 -17.06 6.16 -9.46
C THR A 431 -16.03 5.15 -8.97
N MET A 432 -14.81 5.60 -8.62
CA MET A 432 -13.74 4.75 -8.08
C MET A 432 -14.11 4.14 -6.73
N THR A 433 -14.82 4.90 -5.89
CA THR A 433 -15.32 4.44 -4.59
C THR A 433 -16.28 3.26 -4.76
N ARG A 434 -17.17 3.30 -5.76
CA ARG A 434 -18.09 2.18 -6.07
C ARG A 434 -17.34 0.93 -6.55
N ALA A 435 -16.32 1.07 -7.39
CA ALA A 435 -15.50 -0.08 -7.79
C ALA A 435 -14.83 -0.76 -6.59
N LEU A 436 -14.29 0.03 -5.65
CA LEU A 436 -13.69 -0.51 -4.43
C LEU A 436 -14.73 -1.10 -3.46
N THR A 437 -15.96 -0.56 -3.46
CA THR A 437 -17.07 -1.16 -2.72
C THR A 437 -17.36 -2.58 -3.21
N TYR A 438 -17.36 -2.79 -4.53
CA TYR A 438 -17.49 -4.13 -5.09
C TYR A 438 -16.37 -5.06 -4.60
N VAL A 439 -15.12 -4.59 -4.62
CA VAL A 439 -13.96 -5.41 -4.20
C VAL A 439 -14.10 -5.86 -2.74
N THR A 440 -14.45 -4.96 -1.82
CA THR A 440 -14.59 -5.32 -0.39
C THR A 440 -15.76 -6.26 -0.14
N ASP A 441 -16.89 -6.07 -0.83
CA ASP A 441 -18.09 -6.87 -0.64
C ASP A 441 -18.01 -8.26 -1.29
N HIS A 442 -17.12 -8.44 -2.30
CA HIS A 442 -16.98 -9.69 -3.07
C HIS A 442 -15.62 -10.39 -2.91
N SER A 443 -14.81 -9.97 -1.94
CA SER A 443 -13.56 -10.66 -1.59
C SER A 443 -13.88 -11.78 -0.59
N HIS A 444 -14.06 -12.99 -1.10
CA HIS A 444 -14.41 -14.18 -0.30
C HIS A 444 -13.16 -15.00 0.04
N ILE A 445 -12.69 -14.89 1.28
CA ILE A 445 -11.51 -15.60 1.79
C ILE A 445 -11.94 -16.76 2.70
N SER A 446 -12.67 -17.71 2.15
CA SER A 446 -13.27 -18.83 2.90
C SER A 446 -12.28 -19.65 3.73
N ALA A 447 -10.99 -19.68 3.32
CA ALA A 447 -9.94 -20.36 4.08
C ALA A 447 -9.60 -19.65 5.41
N VAL A 448 -9.91 -18.35 5.55
CA VAL A 448 -9.68 -17.56 6.76
C VAL A 448 -10.93 -16.72 7.06
N PRO A 449 -11.97 -17.35 7.67
CA PRO A 449 -13.28 -16.74 7.89
C PRO A 449 -13.27 -15.42 8.68
N SER A 450 -12.26 -15.20 9.52
CA SER A 450 -12.09 -13.93 10.26
C SER A 450 -11.85 -12.72 9.35
N ILE A 451 -11.26 -12.92 8.17
CA ILE A 451 -11.11 -11.86 7.16
C ILE A 451 -12.46 -11.53 6.52
N GLU A 452 -13.24 -12.55 6.18
CA GLU A 452 -14.58 -12.38 5.63
C GLU A 452 -15.48 -11.62 6.62
N ALA A 453 -15.47 -12.04 7.89
CA ALA A 453 -16.15 -11.33 8.97
C ALA A 453 -15.68 -9.86 9.14
N GLY A 454 -14.40 -9.60 8.92
CA GLY A 454 -13.85 -8.23 8.92
C GLY A 454 -14.40 -7.39 7.77
N ASN A 455 -14.41 -7.93 6.54
CA ASN A 455 -14.97 -7.24 5.37
C ASN A 455 -16.46 -6.94 5.53
N GLU A 456 -17.26 -7.93 5.98
CA GLU A 456 -18.69 -7.77 6.20
C GLU A 456 -19.04 -6.73 7.25
N ARG A 457 -18.21 -6.57 8.28
CA ARG A 457 -18.44 -5.57 9.34
C ARG A 457 -17.94 -4.19 8.97
N ALA A 458 -16.81 -4.09 8.31
CA ALA A 458 -16.12 -2.83 8.07
C ALA A 458 -16.40 -2.24 6.69
N HIS A 459 -16.62 -3.06 5.67
CA HIS A 459 -16.67 -2.66 4.26
C HIS A 459 -15.51 -1.73 3.87
N SER A 460 -14.35 -1.90 4.51
CA SER A 460 -13.22 -0.97 4.38
C SER A 460 -12.62 -1.02 3.00
N ILE A 461 -12.27 0.15 2.47
CA ILE A 461 -11.56 0.35 1.22
C ILE A 461 -10.32 1.22 1.44
N GLY A 462 -9.44 1.28 0.45
CA GLY A 462 -8.25 2.11 0.47
C GLY A 462 -8.01 2.74 -0.90
N LEU A 463 -8.66 3.87 -1.19
CA LEU A 463 -8.35 4.66 -2.37
C LEU A 463 -7.07 5.48 -2.08
N GLY A 464 -6.05 5.26 -2.90
CA GLY A 464 -4.77 5.98 -2.81
C GLY A 464 -4.51 6.85 -4.04
N ALA A 465 -3.22 7.19 -4.21
CA ALA A 465 -2.78 8.03 -5.32
C ALA A 465 -1.38 7.63 -5.78
N MET A 466 -1.10 7.87 -7.05
CA MET A 466 0.22 7.74 -7.68
C MET A 466 0.48 8.91 -8.63
N GLY A 467 1.73 9.16 -8.93
CA GLY A 467 2.13 10.17 -9.91
C GLY A 467 2.30 11.58 -9.35
N LEU A 468 2.45 11.75 -8.03
CA LEU A 468 2.63 13.10 -7.47
C LEU A 468 3.88 13.78 -8.03
N HIS A 469 5.04 13.11 -8.01
CA HIS A 469 6.26 13.72 -8.54
C HIS A 469 6.15 14.01 -10.03
N SER A 470 5.52 13.10 -10.80
CA SER A 470 5.25 13.34 -12.23
C SER A 470 4.36 14.57 -12.44
N TYR A 471 3.31 14.74 -11.66
CA TYR A 471 2.44 15.90 -11.74
C TYR A 471 3.17 17.20 -11.41
N LEU A 472 3.91 17.21 -10.31
CA LEU A 472 4.68 18.38 -9.88
C LEU A 472 5.73 18.79 -10.92
N ALA A 473 6.53 17.84 -11.42
CA ALA A 473 7.58 18.11 -12.40
C ALA A 473 6.99 18.60 -13.73
N GLN A 474 5.91 18.01 -14.23
CA GLN A 474 5.22 18.45 -15.45
C GLN A 474 4.60 19.84 -15.30
N ASN A 475 4.31 20.29 -14.10
CA ASN A 475 3.84 21.64 -13.79
C ASN A 475 4.96 22.58 -13.33
N LEU A 476 6.24 22.17 -13.46
CA LEU A 476 7.43 22.95 -13.10
C LEU A 476 7.46 23.35 -11.62
N ILE A 477 7.07 22.42 -10.75
CA ILE A 477 7.01 22.59 -9.29
C ILE A 477 8.06 21.67 -8.64
N ASP A 478 8.93 22.25 -7.81
CA ASP A 478 9.88 21.48 -7.00
C ASP A 478 9.13 20.61 -5.97
N TYR A 479 9.49 19.32 -5.93
CA TYR A 479 9.00 18.42 -4.89
C TYR A 479 9.48 18.90 -3.50
N GLY A 480 8.59 18.99 -2.54
CA GLY A 480 8.89 19.51 -1.19
C GLY A 480 8.90 21.03 -1.09
N SER A 481 8.52 21.75 -2.15
CA SER A 481 8.23 23.18 -2.07
C SER A 481 6.92 23.44 -1.29
N LYS A 482 6.72 24.67 -0.82
CA LYS A 482 5.44 25.06 -0.19
C LYS A 482 4.25 24.82 -1.12
N THR A 483 4.42 25.08 -2.41
CA THR A 483 3.40 24.82 -3.44
C THR A 483 3.07 23.32 -3.54
N ALA A 484 4.08 22.45 -3.49
CA ALA A 484 3.86 21.01 -3.50
C ALA A 484 3.13 20.52 -2.25
N VAL A 485 3.46 21.04 -1.08
CA VAL A 485 2.80 20.72 0.20
C VAL A 485 1.34 21.18 0.16
N GLU A 486 1.07 22.42 -0.26
CA GLU A 486 -0.28 22.98 -0.37
C GLU A 486 -1.14 22.21 -1.38
N PHE A 487 -0.59 21.92 -2.57
CA PHE A 487 -1.26 21.08 -3.57
C PHE A 487 -1.65 19.72 -3.00
N THR A 488 -0.71 19.04 -2.35
CA THR A 488 -0.93 17.72 -1.78
C THR A 488 -2.02 17.73 -0.70
N ASN A 489 -2.02 18.74 0.17
CA ASN A 489 -3.04 18.90 1.20
C ASN A 489 -4.45 19.00 0.57
N ILE A 490 -4.64 19.89 -0.40
CA ILE A 490 -5.95 20.09 -1.05
C ILE A 490 -6.36 18.86 -1.86
N TYR A 491 -5.45 18.24 -2.57
CA TYR A 491 -5.74 17.04 -3.35
C TYR A 491 -6.30 15.91 -2.46
N PHE A 492 -5.64 15.60 -1.35
CA PHE A 492 -6.10 14.55 -0.43
C PHE A 492 -7.35 14.96 0.36
N MET A 493 -7.52 16.25 0.66
CA MET A 493 -8.78 16.77 1.21
C MET A 493 -9.94 16.50 0.24
N LEU A 494 -9.76 16.69 -1.06
CA LEU A 494 -10.79 16.40 -2.07
C LEU A 494 -11.08 14.89 -2.18
N LEU A 495 -10.07 14.04 -2.13
CA LEU A 495 -10.29 12.58 -2.09
C LEU A 495 -11.11 12.19 -0.85
N ASN A 496 -10.78 12.75 0.30
CA ASN A 496 -11.51 12.52 1.54
C ASN A 496 -12.97 12.97 1.43
N TYR A 497 -13.21 14.19 0.93
CA TYR A 497 -14.56 14.74 0.76
C TYR A 497 -15.44 13.85 -0.14
N TRP A 498 -14.96 13.54 -1.34
CA TRP A 498 -15.75 12.82 -2.31
C TRP A 498 -15.95 11.33 -1.99
N THR A 499 -14.99 10.71 -1.30
CA THR A 499 -15.18 9.35 -0.78
C THR A 499 -16.17 9.30 0.38
N LEU A 500 -16.22 10.34 1.23
CA LEU A 500 -17.25 10.49 2.26
C LEU A 500 -18.65 10.67 1.64
N VAL A 501 -18.77 11.55 0.63
CA VAL A 501 -20.02 11.77 -0.09
C VAL A 501 -20.55 10.46 -0.65
N GLU A 502 -19.69 9.66 -1.32
CA GLU A 502 -20.14 8.45 -1.95
C GLU A 502 -20.41 7.32 -0.93
N SER A 503 -19.60 7.23 0.13
CA SER A 503 -19.87 6.29 1.23
C SER A 503 -21.22 6.56 1.90
N ASN A 504 -21.58 7.83 2.05
CA ASN A 504 -22.90 8.23 2.57
C ASN A 504 -24.03 7.91 1.57
N ASN A 505 -23.83 8.14 0.27
CA ASN A 505 -24.80 7.76 -0.75
C ASN A 505 -25.09 6.26 -0.74
N ILE A 506 -24.02 5.43 -0.69
CA ILE A 506 -24.14 3.97 -0.64
C ILE A 506 -24.86 3.51 0.65
N ALA A 507 -24.52 4.12 1.80
CA ALA A 507 -25.19 3.82 3.06
C ALA A 507 -26.71 4.07 2.98
N ARG A 508 -27.11 5.20 2.40
CA ARG A 508 -28.51 5.58 2.18
C ARG A 508 -29.23 4.63 1.21
N GLU A 509 -28.58 4.30 0.09
CA GLU A 509 -29.12 3.38 -0.94
C GLU A 509 -29.32 1.97 -0.38
N ARG A 510 -28.32 1.44 0.32
CA ARG A 510 -28.34 0.10 0.89
C ARG A 510 -29.04 0.01 2.26
N LYS A 511 -29.32 1.15 2.88
CA LYS A 511 -29.83 1.25 4.26
C LYS A 511 -28.98 0.47 5.25
N ALA A 512 -27.66 0.58 5.10
CA ALA A 512 -26.65 -0.15 5.87
C ALA A 512 -25.43 0.74 6.12
N THR A 513 -24.85 0.57 7.29
CA THR A 513 -23.61 1.25 7.70
C THR A 513 -22.58 0.21 8.14
N PHE A 514 -21.31 0.61 8.22
CA PHE A 514 -20.33 -0.25 8.87
C PHE A 514 -20.69 -0.50 10.34
N HIS A 515 -20.22 -1.61 10.88
CA HIS A 515 -20.51 -2.04 12.24
C HIS A 515 -20.01 -1.03 13.29
N ASN A 516 -20.84 -0.72 14.30
CA ASN A 516 -20.58 0.28 15.35
C ASN A 516 -20.40 1.71 14.80
N PHE A 517 -21.04 2.05 13.69
CA PHE A 517 -21.04 3.42 13.16
C PHE A 517 -21.43 4.45 14.23
N GLU A 518 -22.45 4.12 15.05
CA GLU A 518 -23.00 4.99 16.10
C GLU A 518 -21.98 5.37 17.19
N LYS A 519 -20.86 4.65 17.31
CA LYS A 519 -19.77 4.93 18.25
C LYS A 519 -18.62 5.71 17.63
N SER A 520 -18.72 6.06 16.36
CA SER A 520 -17.68 6.73 15.61
C SER A 520 -17.74 8.25 15.74
N LYS A 521 -16.62 8.91 15.50
CA LYS A 521 -16.53 10.38 15.36
C LYS A 521 -17.30 10.90 14.14
N TYR A 522 -17.71 10.02 13.24
CA TYR A 522 -18.60 10.35 12.12
C TYR A 522 -20.04 10.53 12.59
N ALA A 523 -20.51 9.63 13.47
CA ALA A 523 -21.89 9.67 13.99
C ALA A 523 -22.15 10.86 14.92
N ASP A 524 -21.19 11.21 15.77
CA ASP A 524 -21.32 12.40 16.62
C ASP A 524 -20.99 13.71 15.88
N GLY A 525 -20.38 13.62 14.69
CA GLY A 525 -20.02 14.74 13.83
C GLY A 525 -18.67 15.40 14.14
N SER A 526 -17.98 14.99 15.19
CA SER A 526 -16.71 15.62 15.62
C SER A 526 -15.59 15.44 14.58
N TYR A 527 -15.64 14.39 13.76
CA TYR A 527 -14.70 14.22 12.65
C TYR A 527 -14.68 15.43 11.70
N PHE A 528 -15.81 16.07 11.49
CA PHE A 528 -15.98 17.15 10.51
C PHE A 528 -15.57 18.53 11.04
N ASP A 529 -15.39 18.69 12.35
CA ASP A 529 -15.17 20.01 12.99
C ASP A 529 -14.00 20.76 12.37
N LYS A 530 -12.86 20.08 12.14
CA LYS A 530 -11.68 20.70 11.52
C LYS A 530 -11.93 21.21 10.10
N TYR A 531 -12.82 20.56 9.34
CA TYR A 531 -13.16 20.95 7.97
C TYR A 531 -14.21 22.06 7.92
N VAL A 532 -15.13 22.07 8.88
CA VAL A 532 -16.16 23.11 8.99
C VAL A 532 -15.54 24.43 9.42
N THR A 533 -14.57 24.40 10.33
CA THR A 533 -13.95 25.61 10.91
C THR A 533 -12.62 25.99 10.27
N GLY A 534 -11.95 25.05 9.59
CA GLY A 534 -10.67 25.26 8.92
C GLY A 534 -10.81 25.89 7.55
N ASP A 535 -9.70 26.42 7.04
CA ASP A 535 -9.61 26.94 5.68
C ASP A 535 -8.75 25.99 4.82
N TYR A 536 -9.42 25.22 3.98
CA TYR A 536 -8.80 24.28 3.02
C TYR A 536 -8.92 24.78 1.58
N GLN A 537 -9.09 26.09 1.37
CA GLN A 537 -9.08 26.70 0.05
C GLN A 537 -7.64 26.95 -0.43
N PRO A 538 -7.36 26.91 -1.73
CA PRO A 538 -6.05 27.27 -2.26
C PRO A 538 -5.65 28.69 -1.88
N GLN A 539 -4.48 28.86 -1.28
CA GLN A 539 -3.99 30.15 -0.80
C GLN A 539 -3.04 30.81 -1.83
N SER A 540 -2.08 30.06 -2.36
CA SER A 540 -1.13 30.57 -3.34
C SER A 540 -1.77 30.63 -4.75
N ASP A 541 -1.40 31.67 -5.54
CA ASP A 541 -1.93 31.85 -6.88
C ASP A 541 -1.61 30.65 -7.78
N ARG A 542 -0.43 30.04 -7.61
CA ARG A 542 -0.06 28.84 -8.36
C ARG A 542 -0.97 27.67 -8.06
N VAL A 543 -1.33 27.43 -6.80
CA VAL A 543 -2.24 26.33 -6.44
C VAL A 543 -3.67 26.63 -6.89
N LYS A 544 -4.10 27.90 -6.84
CA LYS A 544 -5.38 28.32 -7.43
C LYS A 544 -5.48 27.97 -8.91
N GLU A 545 -4.42 28.24 -9.69
CA GLU A 545 -4.35 27.86 -11.11
C GLU A 545 -4.47 26.34 -11.30
N LEU A 546 -3.80 25.53 -10.48
CA LEU A 546 -3.83 24.08 -10.60
C LEU A 546 -5.21 23.48 -10.34
N PHE A 547 -6.02 24.11 -9.50
CA PHE A 547 -7.38 23.67 -9.16
C PHE A 547 -8.46 24.48 -9.90
N GLU A 548 -8.11 25.26 -10.91
CA GLU A 548 -9.08 26.03 -11.69
C GLU A 548 -10.12 25.08 -12.31
N GLY A 549 -11.40 25.40 -12.11
CA GLY A 549 -12.52 24.57 -12.58
C GLY A 549 -12.82 23.31 -11.76
N ILE A 550 -12.05 23.00 -10.72
CA ILE A 550 -12.32 21.90 -9.79
C ILE A 550 -13.07 22.46 -8.58
N PHE A 551 -14.21 21.83 -8.25
CA PHE A 551 -14.98 22.19 -7.06
C PHE A 551 -14.18 21.88 -5.79
N ILE A 552 -14.00 22.88 -4.93
CA ILE A 552 -13.35 22.77 -3.62
C ILE A 552 -14.40 23.06 -2.55
N PRO A 553 -14.73 22.10 -1.67
CA PRO A 553 -15.78 22.29 -0.67
C PRO A 553 -15.42 23.39 0.32
N SER A 554 -16.40 24.25 0.60
CA SER A 554 -16.35 25.24 1.66
C SER A 554 -16.66 24.63 3.04
N GLY A 555 -16.45 25.38 4.12
CA GLY A 555 -16.87 24.96 5.46
C GLY A 555 -18.38 24.64 5.53
N GLN A 556 -19.22 25.34 4.75
CA GLN A 556 -20.66 25.02 4.66
C GLN A 556 -20.93 23.69 3.97
N ASP A 557 -20.25 23.38 2.87
CA ASP A 557 -20.38 22.09 2.19
C ASP A 557 -19.99 20.93 3.13
N TRP A 558 -18.94 21.11 3.93
CA TRP A 558 -18.55 20.16 4.97
C TRP A 558 -19.60 20.04 6.10
N ALA A 559 -20.21 21.15 6.52
CA ALA A 559 -21.30 21.13 7.50
C ALA A 559 -22.53 20.38 6.96
N ASP A 560 -22.89 20.62 5.70
CA ASP A 560 -24.01 19.93 5.05
C ASP A 560 -23.74 18.42 4.91
N LEU A 561 -22.51 18.04 4.56
CA LEU A 561 -22.10 16.63 4.51
C LEU A 561 -22.16 15.97 5.91
N ARG A 562 -21.68 16.68 6.96
CA ARG A 562 -21.79 16.21 8.33
C ARG A 562 -23.22 15.84 8.72
N GLU A 563 -24.18 16.72 8.43
CA GLU A 563 -25.59 16.47 8.76
C GLU A 563 -26.15 15.28 7.97
N LYS A 564 -25.79 15.10 6.70
CA LYS A 564 -26.18 13.93 5.91
C LYS A 564 -25.60 12.65 6.49
N VAL A 565 -24.33 12.65 6.90
CA VAL A 565 -23.66 11.48 7.50
C VAL A 565 -24.27 11.13 8.85
N LYS A 566 -24.65 12.13 9.68
CA LYS A 566 -25.34 11.86 10.94
C LYS A 566 -26.71 11.20 10.74
N VAL A 567 -27.39 11.47 9.62
CA VAL A 567 -28.73 10.91 9.32
C VAL A 567 -28.63 9.54 8.68
N ASP A 568 -27.82 9.40 7.62
CA ASP A 568 -27.79 8.20 6.77
C ASP A 568 -26.58 7.29 7.07
N GLY A 569 -25.57 7.78 7.80
CA GLY A 569 -24.34 7.06 8.14
C GLY A 569 -23.32 6.99 7.00
N LEU A 570 -22.32 6.12 7.18
CA LEU A 570 -21.32 5.75 6.18
C LEU A 570 -21.32 4.25 5.99
N TYR A 571 -21.17 3.81 4.73
CA TYR A 571 -21.07 2.39 4.42
C TYR A 571 -19.67 1.84 4.76
N HIS A 572 -18.61 2.59 4.48
CA HIS A 572 -17.22 2.18 4.69
C HIS A 572 -16.67 2.71 6.01
N GLN A 573 -16.05 1.82 6.78
CA GLN A 573 -15.35 2.18 8.02
C GLN A 573 -14.08 2.99 7.71
N ASN A 574 -13.31 2.56 6.71
CA ASN A 574 -12.12 3.25 6.22
C ASN A 574 -12.21 3.43 4.70
N ARG A 575 -11.57 4.49 4.15
CA ARG A 575 -11.75 4.88 2.76
C ARG A 575 -10.46 5.18 2.00
N LEU A 576 -9.45 5.72 2.64
CA LEU A 576 -8.20 6.16 2.01
C LEU A 576 -6.99 5.43 2.57
N ALA A 577 -6.10 4.98 1.70
CA ALA A 577 -4.79 4.43 2.03
C ALA A 577 -3.85 4.60 0.83
N VAL A 578 -2.58 4.95 1.04
CA VAL A 578 -1.64 5.20 -0.04
C VAL A 578 -0.57 4.12 -0.09
N ALA A 579 -0.74 3.20 -1.03
CA ALA A 579 0.15 2.08 -1.29
C ALA A 579 1.41 2.48 -2.10
N PRO A 580 2.47 1.63 -2.16
CA PRO A 580 3.69 1.92 -2.92
C PRO A 580 3.49 1.93 -4.45
N ASN A 581 2.51 1.22 -5.00
CA ASN A 581 2.10 1.21 -6.42
C ASN A 581 3.21 0.80 -7.42
N GLY A 582 4.02 -0.21 -7.11
CA GLY A 582 5.18 -0.59 -7.91
C GLY A 582 4.87 -0.86 -9.39
N SER A 583 4.10 -1.92 -9.72
CA SER A 583 3.88 -2.31 -11.11
C SER A 583 2.79 -1.51 -11.83
N ILE A 584 1.73 -1.11 -11.12
CA ILE A 584 0.62 -0.36 -11.73
C ILE A 584 1.01 1.06 -12.14
N SER A 585 2.02 1.66 -11.51
CA SER A 585 2.51 2.98 -11.92
C SER A 585 3.17 2.95 -13.31
N TYR A 586 3.80 1.83 -13.70
CA TYR A 586 4.37 1.69 -15.04
C TYR A 586 3.31 1.67 -16.13
N ILE A 587 2.22 0.89 -15.97
CA ILE A 587 1.14 0.86 -16.97
C ILE A 587 0.37 2.18 -17.04
N ASN A 588 0.41 2.97 -15.99
CA ASN A 588 -0.17 4.31 -15.92
C ASN A 588 0.80 5.42 -16.36
N ASP A 589 2.05 5.09 -16.64
CA ASP A 589 3.10 6.00 -17.06
C ASP A 589 3.25 7.22 -16.14
N VAL A 590 3.42 6.95 -14.85
CA VAL A 590 3.63 7.97 -13.80
C VAL A 590 4.57 7.45 -12.72
N SER A 591 5.08 8.36 -11.87
CA SER A 591 5.86 7.99 -10.69
C SER A 591 5.02 7.17 -9.70
N ALA A 592 5.65 6.21 -9.03
CA ALA A 592 4.98 5.37 -8.04
C ALA A 592 4.57 6.18 -6.80
N SER A 593 3.39 5.87 -6.25
CA SER A 593 2.89 6.49 -5.01
C SER A 593 2.96 8.03 -5.05
N ILE A 594 3.21 8.64 -3.90
CA ILE A 594 3.43 10.09 -3.77
C ILE A 594 4.89 10.45 -3.45
N HIS A 595 5.80 9.47 -3.39
CA HIS A 595 7.23 9.73 -3.15
C HIS A 595 7.95 10.25 -4.41
N PRO A 596 9.10 10.93 -4.26
CA PRO A 596 9.91 11.34 -5.39
C PRO A 596 10.57 10.15 -6.08
N ILE A 597 10.89 10.31 -7.37
CA ILE A 597 11.62 9.29 -8.14
C ILE A 597 13.06 9.13 -7.61
N THR A 598 13.64 7.96 -7.79
CA THR A 598 15.04 7.70 -7.46
C THR A 598 15.98 8.03 -8.62
N GLN A 599 15.52 7.85 -9.86
CA GLN A 599 16.28 8.07 -11.08
C GLN A 599 15.39 8.67 -12.18
N ARG A 600 15.95 9.58 -13.00
CA ARG A 600 15.26 10.15 -14.18
C ARG A 600 15.01 9.13 -15.28
N ILE A 601 15.93 8.18 -15.42
CA ILE A 601 15.80 7.00 -16.27
C ILE A 601 16.03 5.81 -15.36
N GLU A 602 14.98 5.07 -15.07
CA GLU A 602 15.05 3.89 -14.22
C GLU A 602 15.54 2.69 -15.04
N GLU A 603 16.51 1.97 -14.50
CA GLU A 603 16.98 0.71 -15.06
C GLU A 603 16.33 -0.46 -14.33
N ARG A 604 15.66 -1.33 -15.08
CA ARG A 604 15.06 -2.56 -14.55
C ARG A 604 15.69 -3.79 -15.19
N GLN A 605 16.10 -4.73 -14.34
CA GLN A 605 16.59 -6.03 -14.77
C GLN A 605 15.40 -7.00 -14.87
N GLU A 606 15.05 -7.40 -16.08
CA GLU A 606 14.01 -8.41 -16.32
C GLU A 606 14.68 -9.79 -16.51
N LYS A 607 14.27 -10.77 -15.67
CA LYS A 607 14.96 -12.09 -15.52
C LYS A 607 15.22 -12.87 -16.83
N LYS A 608 14.45 -12.61 -17.90
CA LYS A 608 14.56 -13.36 -19.18
C LYS A 608 15.10 -12.52 -20.33
N ILE A 609 15.28 -11.22 -20.19
CA ILE A 609 15.35 -10.31 -21.34
C ILE A 609 16.54 -9.35 -21.25
N GLY A 610 17.07 -9.07 -20.06
CA GLY A 610 18.10 -8.08 -19.83
C GLY A 610 17.55 -6.78 -19.25
N LYS A 611 18.19 -5.66 -19.58
CA LYS A 611 17.86 -4.35 -19.01
C LYS A 611 16.79 -3.63 -19.83
N ILE A 612 15.81 -3.05 -19.15
CA ILE A 612 14.83 -2.12 -19.70
C ILE A 612 15.05 -0.77 -19.05
N TYR A 613 15.05 0.28 -19.85
CA TYR A 613 15.17 1.66 -19.41
C TYR A 613 13.81 2.36 -19.46
N TYR A 614 13.44 2.99 -18.35
CA TYR A 614 12.17 3.69 -18.21
C TYR A 614 12.41 5.16 -17.86
N PRO A 615 12.20 6.09 -18.82
CA PRO A 615 12.26 7.51 -18.54
C PRO A 615 11.11 7.95 -17.63
N ALA A 616 11.36 8.89 -16.72
CA ALA A 616 10.30 9.51 -15.93
C ALA A 616 9.21 10.12 -16.84
N ALA A 617 7.97 9.98 -16.45
CA ALA A 617 6.82 10.38 -17.25
C ALA A 617 6.84 11.88 -17.59
N GLY A 618 6.79 12.23 -18.86
CA GLY A 618 6.91 13.63 -19.32
C GLY A 618 8.30 14.23 -19.11
N LEU A 619 9.33 13.40 -19.08
CA LEU A 619 10.72 13.87 -19.02
C LEU A 619 11.04 14.65 -20.30
N ALA A 620 11.43 15.91 -20.17
CA ALA A 620 11.79 16.84 -21.23
C ALA A 620 12.80 17.87 -20.71
N THR A 621 13.39 18.65 -21.58
CA THR A 621 14.41 19.63 -21.19
C THR A 621 13.93 20.56 -20.07
N GLU A 622 12.69 21.03 -20.14
CA GLU A 622 12.08 21.92 -19.18
C GLU A 622 11.72 21.24 -17.84
N THR A 623 11.41 19.94 -17.84
CA THR A 623 11.02 19.20 -16.63
C THR A 623 12.20 18.56 -15.89
N ILE A 624 13.33 18.36 -16.54
CA ILE A 624 14.55 17.77 -15.95
C ILE A 624 14.95 18.43 -14.61
N PRO A 625 14.94 19.78 -14.46
CA PRO A 625 15.33 20.42 -13.21
C PRO A 625 14.43 20.04 -12.02
N PHE A 626 13.16 19.69 -12.29
CA PHE A 626 12.15 19.35 -11.29
C PHE A 626 12.13 17.86 -10.96
N TYR A 627 12.74 17.01 -11.80
CA TYR A 627 12.94 15.58 -11.52
C TYR A 627 14.25 15.36 -10.75
N LYS A 628 14.30 15.83 -9.51
CA LYS A 628 15.40 15.54 -8.59
C LYS A 628 15.30 14.14 -8.04
N SER A 629 16.42 13.44 -7.88
CA SER A 629 16.44 12.13 -7.21
C SER A 629 16.02 12.28 -5.74
N ALA A 630 15.25 11.33 -5.26
CA ALA A 630 14.89 11.22 -3.85
C ALA A 630 16.14 11.21 -2.93
N TYR A 631 17.22 10.57 -3.40
CA TYR A 631 18.49 10.51 -2.67
C TYR A 631 19.24 11.85 -2.55
N ASP A 632 18.88 12.84 -3.37
CA ASP A 632 19.46 14.18 -3.38
C ASP A 632 18.57 15.23 -2.72
N MET A 633 17.51 14.79 -2.03
CA MET A 633 16.55 15.66 -1.33
C MET A 633 16.73 15.61 0.19
N ASP A 634 16.42 16.71 0.83
CA ASP A 634 16.18 16.73 2.28
C ASP A 634 14.90 15.93 2.59
N MET A 635 15.05 14.84 3.33
CA MET A 635 13.91 13.97 3.67
C MET A 635 12.84 14.64 4.53
N ARG A 636 13.15 15.73 5.23
CA ARG A 636 12.13 16.54 5.93
C ARG A 636 11.11 17.12 4.94
N LYS A 637 11.55 17.52 3.75
CA LYS A 637 10.64 18.00 2.68
C LYS A 637 9.73 16.90 2.15
N VAL A 638 10.24 15.68 2.05
CA VAL A 638 9.43 14.50 1.69
C VAL A 638 8.42 14.22 2.80
N ILE A 639 8.85 14.25 4.06
CA ILE A 639 7.98 14.07 5.23
C ILE A 639 6.89 15.16 5.27
N ASP A 640 7.21 16.42 4.96
CA ASP A 640 6.21 17.52 4.94
C ASP A 640 5.12 17.28 3.87
N VAL A 641 5.48 16.76 2.71
CA VAL A 641 4.51 16.38 1.66
C VAL A 641 3.61 15.23 2.14
N TYR A 642 4.20 14.21 2.77
CA TYR A 642 3.43 13.10 3.34
C TYR A 642 2.54 13.53 4.52
N ALA A 643 3.01 14.46 5.35
CA ALA A 643 2.21 15.02 6.45
C ALA A 643 0.98 15.76 5.92
N ALA A 644 1.12 16.51 4.84
CA ALA A 644 0.00 17.19 4.19
C ALA A 644 -1.08 16.21 3.70
N ALA A 645 -0.68 15.04 3.19
CA ALA A 645 -1.61 13.98 2.80
C ALA A 645 -2.19 13.25 4.03
N THR A 646 -1.36 12.97 5.04
CA THR A 646 -1.74 12.21 6.25
C THR A 646 -2.90 12.86 6.99
N GLU A 647 -3.00 14.19 6.95
CA GLU A 647 -4.10 14.94 7.57
C GLU A 647 -5.49 14.46 7.12
N HIS A 648 -5.60 13.99 5.88
CA HIS A 648 -6.87 13.64 5.23
C HIS A 648 -7.05 12.14 4.99
N VAL A 649 -5.98 11.35 5.13
CA VAL A 649 -6.01 9.90 4.94
C VAL A 649 -6.33 9.21 6.27
N ASP A 650 -7.45 8.51 6.33
CA ASP A 650 -7.91 7.85 7.55
C ASP A 650 -7.08 6.62 7.94
N GLN A 651 -6.44 5.96 6.99
CA GLN A 651 -5.45 4.91 7.25
C GLN A 651 -4.02 5.47 7.15
N GLY A 652 -3.08 4.74 6.57
CA GLY A 652 -1.68 5.12 6.48
C GLY A 652 -1.21 5.42 5.05
N LEU A 653 0.05 5.81 4.96
CA LEU A 653 0.78 6.03 3.72
C LEU A 653 2.12 5.32 3.80
N SER A 654 2.52 4.62 2.74
CA SER A 654 3.80 3.90 2.67
C SER A 654 4.97 4.89 2.47
N LEU A 655 5.35 5.59 3.53
CA LEU A 655 6.47 6.54 3.49
C LEU A 655 7.80 5.81 3.45
N THR A 656 8.57 5.98 2.37
CA THR A 656 9.96 5.54 2.28
C THR A 656 10.90 6.74 2.45
N LEU A 657 11.94 6.57 3.27
CA LEU A 657 13.03 7.53 3.39
C LEU A 657 14.22 7.08 2.55
N PHE A 658 14.75 7.98 1.73
CA PHE A 658 15.84 7.72 0.79
C PHE A 658 17.09 8.45 1.25
N LEU A 659 18.14 7.71 1.57
CA LEU A 659 19.39 8.25 2.10
C LEU A 659 20.58 7.75 1.28
N ARG A 660 21.68 8.48 1.35
CA ARG A 660 22.98 8.02 0.85
C ARG A 660 23.88 7.61 2.00
N SER A 661 24.78 6.64 1.78
CA SER A 661 25.85 6.33 2.73
C SER A 661 26.75 7.56 2.97
N GLU A 662 27.07 8.29 1.89
CA GLU A 662 27.61 9.64 1.95
C GLU A 662 26.48 10.68 1.88
N LEU A 663 25.94 11.07 3.03
CA LEU A 663 24.86 12.04 3.13
C LEU A 663 25.44 13.46 3.17
N PRO A 664 25.20 14.28 2.14
CA PRO A 664 25.78 15.64 2.06
C PRO A 664 25.42 16.50 3.27
N LYS A 665 26.45 17.08 3.91
CA LYS A 665 26.24 17.93 5.10
C LYS A 665 25.42 19.19 4.81
N GLU A 666 25.44 19.64 3.56
CA GLU A 666 24.72 20.82 3.09
C GLU A 666 23.20 20.63 3.08
N LEU A 667 22.72 19.37 3.07
CA LEU A 667 21.29 19.06 3.14
C LEU A 667 20.71 19.25 4.53
N TYR A 668 21.56 19.13 5.59
CA TYR A 668 21.06 19.11 6.97
C TYR A 668 21.97 19.93 7.89
N GLU A 669 21.43 20.94 8.55
CA GLU A 669 22.17 21.86 9.42
C GLU A 669 22.83 21.20 10.66
N TRP A 670 22.37 20.02 11.08
CA TRP A 670 22.96 19.31 12.22
C TRP A 670 24.20 18.49 11.87
N LYS A 671 24.52 18.35 10.57
CA LYS A 671 25.64 17.50 10.11
C LYS A 671 26.96 18.25 10.14
N LYS A 672 27.99 17.53 10.55
CA LYS A 672 29.38 18.02 10.51
C LYS A 672 30.19 17.37 9.40
N GLU A 673 29.84 16.14 9.04
CA GLU A 673 30.54 15.30 8.06
C GLU A 673 29.55 14.74 7.04
N ASN A 674 30.04 14.41 5.85
CA ASN A 674 29.23 13.82 4.77
C ASN A 674 29.00 12.33 4.94
N LYS A 675 28.86 11.82 6.15
CA LYS A 675 28.63 10.40 6.43
C LYS A 675 27.28 10.20 7.11
N GLN A 676 26.50 9.25 6.64
CA GLN A 676 25.27 8.86 7.32
C GLN A 676 25.57 8.30 8.71
N THR A 677 24.78 8.64 9.69
CA THR A 677 24.90 8.18 11.07
C THR A 677 23.53 7.73 11.62
N THR A 678 23.56 6.92 12.68
CA THR A 678 22.34 6.55 13.40
C THR A 678 21.55 7.75 13.95
N ARG A 679 22.27 8.83 14.25
CA ARG A 679 21.64 10.10 14.68
C ARG A 679 20.77 10.72 13.59
N ASP A 680 21.19 10.64 12.32
CA ASP A 680 20.41 11.18 11.20
C ASP A 680 19.06 10.47 11.08
N LEU A 681 19.06 9.14 11.20
CA LEU A 681 17.84 8.33 11.20
C LEU A 681 16.94 8.63 12.40
N SER A 682 17.53 8.75 13.58
CA SER A 682 16.77 9.13 14.79
C SER A 682 16.12 10.51 14.64
N ILE A 683 16.85 11.52 14.13
CA ILE A 683 16.29 12.87 13.90
C ILE A 683 15.16 12.81 12.88
N LEU A 684 15.30 12.10 11.77
CA LEU A 684 14.25 12.01 10.75
C LEU A 684 13.01 11.26 11.26
N ARG A 685 13.17 10.16 12.05
CA ARG A 685 12.03 9.50 12.69
C ARG A 685 11.31 10.43 13.68
N ASN A 686 12.06 11.16 14.51
CA ASN A 686 11.47 12.14 15.44
C ASN A 686 10.79 13.29 14.67
N TYR A 687 11.35 13.72 13.53
CA TYR A 687 10.70 14.73 12.68
C TYR A 687 9.37 14.21 12.12
N ALA A 688 9.36 12.99 11.60
CA ALA A 688 8.14 12.34 11.11
C ALA A 688 7.09 12.18 12.22
N PHE A 689 7.51 11.73 13.41
CA PHE A 689 6.64 11.63 14.59
C PHE A 689 6.01 13.00 14.96
N ASN A 690 6.80 14.07 15.00
CA ASN A 690 6.33 15.41 15.29
C ASN A 690 5.42 16.01 14.21
N LYS A 691 5.37 15.40 13.01
CA LYS A 691 4.49 15.75 11.89
C LYS A 691 3.26 14.83 11.77
N ASP A 692 2.94 14.09 12.84
CA ASP A 692 1.82 13.14 12.90
C ASP A 692 1.85 12.05 11.80
N ILE A 693 3.04 11.72 11.30
CA ILE A 693 3.21 10.57 10.40
C ILE A 693 2.88 9.28 11.15
N LYS A 694 1.92 8.52 10.64
CA LYS A 694 1.43 7.28 11.25
C LYS A 694 2.37 6.11 11.01
N SER A 695 3.04 6.06 9.83
CA SER A 695 3.89 4.93 9.45
C SER A 695 5.10 5.37 8.64
N ILE A 696 6.24 4.70 8.87
CA ILE A 696 7.43 4.75 8.03
C ILE A 696 7.65 3.32 7.50
N TYR A 697 7.68 3.18 6.19
CA TYR A 697 7.88 1.93 5.49
C TYR A 697 9.37 1.58 5.42
N TYR A 698 10.03 1.74 4.29
CA TYR A 698 11.45 1.45 4.14
C TYR A 698 12.36 2.64 4.50
N ILE A 699 13.55 2.31 5.01
CA ILE A 699 14.73 3.17 4.88
C ILE A 699 15.57 2.57 3.76
N ARG A 700 15.72 3.29 2.65
CA ARG A 700 16.58 2.89 1.52
C ARG A 700 17.87 3.68 1.56
N THR A 701 19.00 2.98 1.58
CA THR A 701 20.32 3.62 1.56
C THR A 701 21.04 3.28 0.25
N PHE A 702 21.41 4.30 -0.52
CA PHE A 702 22.23 4.15 -1.71
C PHE A 702 23.70 4.20 -1.30
N THR A 703 24.46 3.16 -1.64
CA THR A 703 25.88 3.04 -1.31
C THR A 703 26.76 3.60 -2.42
N ASP A 704 28.01 3.95 -2.10
CA ASP A 704 28.96 4.51 -3.06
C ASP A 704 29.37 3.53 -4.15
N ASP A 705 29.24 2.22 -3.87
CA ASP A 705 29.49 1.14 -4.84
C ASP A 705 28.34 0.96 -5.85
N GLY A 706 27.30 1.80 -5.78
CA GLY A 706 26.16 1.77 -6.68
C GLY A 706 25.09 0.74 -6.30
N GLU A 707 25.18 0.13 -5.12
CA GLU A 707 24.17 -0.77 -4.58
C GLU A 707 23.13 -0.01 -3.75
N GLU A 708 21.92 -0.48 -3.78
CA GLU A 708 20.80 0.02 -2.98
C GLU A 708 20.46 -0.98 -1.87
N VAL A 709 20.76 -0.62 -0.63
CA VAL A 709 20.39 -1.43 0.55
C VAL A 709 18.90 -1.21 0.87
N GLY A 710 18.17 -2.29 1.09
CA GLY A 710 16.73 -2.27 1.37
C GLY A 710 15.83 -2.36 0.14
N ALA A 711 16.35 -2.22 -1.09
CA ALA A 711 15.55 -2.24 -2.32
C ALA A 711 15.10 -3.65 -2.77
N ASN A 712 15.90 -4.67 -2.49
CA ASN A 712 15.73 -6.01 -3.07
C ASN A 712 14.98 -7.01 -2.19
N GLN A 713 14.45 -6.58 -1.05
CA GLN A 713 13.96 -7.52 -0.04
C GLN A 713 12.46 -7.80 -0.05
N CYS A 714 11.67 -7.04 -0.79
CA CYS A 714 10.24 -7.33 -0.97
C CYS A 714 9.86 -7.42 -2.46
N GLU A 715 10.09 -8.59 -3.06
CA GLU A 715 9.64 -8.89 -4.44
C GLU A 715 8.11 -8.80 -4.57
N SER A 716 7.35 -8.93 -3.48
CA SER A 716 5.89 -8.89 -3.50
C SER A 716 5.30 -7.49 -3.70
N CYS A 717 6.06 -6.43 -3.38
CA CYS A 717 5.62 -5.05 -3.58
C CYS A 717 6.03 -4.47 -4.95
N VAL A 718 6.89 -5.17 -5.69
CA VAL A 718 7.50 -4.70 -6.94
C VAL A 718 6.86 -5.32 -8.17
N ILE A 719 5.96 -6.27 -8.00
CA ILE A 719 5.29 -6.94 -9.12
C ILE A 719 3.86 -6.44 -9.27
#